data_e5bdb0cc768b49877a46c8d92d83a847
#
_entry.id   e5bdb0cc768b49877a46c8d92d83a847
#
_cell.length_a   1.000
_cell.length_b   1.000
_cell.length_c   1.000
_cell.angle_alpha   90.00
_cell.angle_beta   90.00
_cell.angle_gamma   90.00
#
_symmetry.space_group_name_H-M   'P 1'
#
loop_
_entity.id
_entity.type
_entity.pdbx_description
1 polymer ?
#
loop_
_entity_poly.entity_id
_entity_poly.type
_entity_poly.pdbx_seq_one_letter_code
_entity_poly.pdbx_strand_id
1 'polypeptide(L)'
;MKKNLSIILCMLVSVCAWAHGGTDAMLFGDVKSKTTGEHLPYATIKVKGTRLVTHCDASGHFKMEDLPIGEVTAVASLVGYRPQEIVLTTSRGKGVEAYFVLEDDVLNLDEVVVTGTRTEHFIKDVPIRTEVLTSQAITKKNAQNIYEALEGVPGVRVEQQCQFCNFSMVRMQGLGAEHTQVLVDGEPIYSGLAGVYGLQQMGTNDVDRMEVVKGAGSAMYGSSAVAGAINIITKEPSFEPSLKADVQFGSWGHRNFNVSASMRKRNVGLNIFGRHNHADAVDQTQNGLTRSEVKHKDGVSDRVNLTVNNLGFGLYLFSPFVENDKLVLRGKLMNEHRYGGVMTDDLYLNPFSAGTENILTNRMSVDLDYNLPLGNCSQFDLAAAWVYHKRNATNDTFLNSYMGSHQDAEGNAERPDVEMMRPYQARENTFTPSVSFSTALGASTLLVGAQGYFTRLRETGLYCVDDASSAYYGTAYTSLSRKHANEFGFFIQDEWNVLRGLTLVPGIRVDLHKSGEEYEASQQVFDSAFPKTDFKKTTFNPRLAAKYKVSDALVLRANVGTGFRAPYGFSEDLHLCSGSPRVWKSSDLKGERSISYNLSGDFYGKDVQLSLNIFRTDLKDKIQFAPASDDVKKLGYTYQWENVDDAYVQGLELGAKAHPCRDFTVGLSWTFNQGKFKHERAEWTDPSDEENVKYPSRLNYAKESKHISRFPAMTGDWSIDYTPGAWSFSITGSLQGKMRIDYNSEDDGNMSKIKKTSPFTLWNTRVSRQVGKTCTLYAGGKNIFSYIQDEKHTDDAAFMYAPVYGATWYGGVSVRF
;
A
#
# COMPACT_ATOMS: atom_id res chain seq x y z
N MET A 1 24.35 -21.23 -25.57
CA MET A 1 23.12 -20.84 -24.86
C MET A 1 21.82 -21.21 -25.58
N LYS A 2 21.64 -21.03 -26.89
CA LYS A 2 20.39 -21.40 -27.59
C LYS A 2 20.02 -22.90 -27.54
N LYS A 3 21.00 -23.83 -27.63
CA LYS A 3 20.73 -25.28 -27.55
C LYS A 3 20.28 -25.78 -26.17
N ASN A 4 20.76 -25.18 -25.09
CA ASN A 4 20.37 -25.59 -23.73
C ASN A 4 19.00 -25.07 -23.33
N LEU A 5 18.58 -23.92 -23.85
CA LEU A 5 17.23 -23.36 -23.64
C LEU A 5 16.17 -24.23 -24.34
N SER A 6 16.47 -24.74 -25.53
CA SER A 6 15.56 -25.66 -26.24
C SER A 6 15.41 -27.02 -25.52
N ILE A 7 16.47 -27.52 -24.87
CA ILE A 7 16.41 -28.78 -24.11
C ILE A 7 15.60 -28.60 -22.84
N ILE A 8 15.70 -27.44 -22.14
CA ILE A 8 14.91 -27.14 -20.95
C ILE A 8 13.42 -26.94 -21.35
N LEU A 9 13.17 -26.27 -22.47
CA LEU A 9 11.82 -26.12 -23.02
C LEU A 9 11.22 -27.44 -23.46
N CYS A 10 12.00 -28.33 -24.09
CA CYS A 10 11.56 -29.67 -24.45
C CYS A 10 11.36 -30.57 -23.22
N MET A 11 12.16 -30.47 -22.16
CA MET A 11 11.92 -31.17 -20.89
C MET A 11 10.66 -30.68 -20.19
N LEU A 12 10.42 -29.37 -20.19
CA LEU A 12 9.16 -28.81 -19.66
C LEU A 12 7.94 -29.27 -20.47
N VAL A 13 8.05 -29.34 -21.80
CA VAL A 13 6.97 -29.82 -22.67
C VAL A 13 6.75 -31.33 -22.55
N SER A 14 7.80 -32.14 -22.34
CA SER A 14 7.68 -33.59 -22.17
C SER A 14 7.08 -34.01 -20.83
N VAL A 15 7.19 -33.17 -19.79
CA VAL A 15 6.47 -33.41 -18.51
C VAL A 15 4.97 -33.11 -18.66
N CYS A 16 4.59 -32.26 -19.60
CA CYS A 16 3.18 -31.91 -19.91
C CYS A 16 2.47 -32.95 -20.78
N ALA A 17 3.17 -33.92 -21.36
CA ALA A 17 2.61 -34.88 -22.32
C ALA A 17 1.91 -36.09 -21.68
N TRP A 18 1.66 -36.11 -20.39
CA TRP A 18 0.74 -37.06 -19.77
C TRP A 18 -0.66 -36.47 -19.82
N ALA A 19 -1.24 -36.40 -21.02
CA ALA A 19 -2.64 -36.11 -21.22
C ALA A 19 -3.45 -37.17 -20.48
N HIS A 20 -4.07 -36.81 -19.37
CA HIS A 20 -5.11 -37.63 -18.75
C HIS A 20 -6.28 -37.64 -19.74
N GLY A 21 -6.58 -38.76 -20.34
CA GLY A 21 -7.87 -38.96 -21.01
C GLY A 21 -8.99 -38.64 -20.01
N GLY A 22 -10.01 -37.87 -20.41
CA GLY A 22 -11.12 -37.47 -19.56
C GLY A 22 -11.64 -38.62 -18.72
N THR A 23 -12.01 -38.36 -17.49
CA THR A 23 -12.53 -39.37 -16.57
C THR A 23 -14.04 -39.59 -16.80
N ASP A 24 -14.71 -38.64 -17.50
CA ASP A 24 -16.15 -38.55 -17.67
C ASP A 24 -16.92 -38.61 -16.34
N ALA A 25 -16.22 -38.39 -15.20
CA ALA A 25 -16.84 -38.30 -13.88
C ALA A 25 -17.41 -36.90 -13.69
N MET A 26 -18.67 -36.78 -13.26
CA MET A 26 -19.36 -35.50 -13.15
C MET A 26 -19.83 -35.25 -11.73
N LEU A 27 -19.81 -33.98 -11.32
CA LEU A 27 -20.44 -33.46 -10.11
C LEU A 27 -21.47 -32.41 -10.53
N PHE A 28 -22.70 -32.52 -10.01
CA PHE A 28 -23.76 -31.55 -10.26
C PHE A 28 -24.63 -31.41 -9.00
N GLY A 29 -25.38 -30.32 -8.93
CA GLY A 29 -26.26 -30.08 -7.78
C GLY A 29 -26.63 -28.61 -7.61
N ASP A 30 -26.97 -28.22 -6.39
CA ASP A 30 -27.36 -26.85 -6.07
C ASP A 30 -26.71 -26.33 -4.78
N VAL A 31 -26.74 -25.02 -4.65
CA VAL A 31 -26.25 -24.29 -3.46
C VAL A 31 -27.38 -23.42 -2.91
N LYS A 32 -27.67 -23.54 -1.61
CA LYS A 32 -28.74 -22.81 -0.93
C LYS A 32 -28.23 -22.07 0.31
N SER A 33 -28.89 -20.97 0.66
CA SER A 33 -28.72 -20.32 1.95
C SER A 33 -29.41 -21.12 3.06
N LYS A 34 -28.70 -21.38 4.14
CA LYS A 34 -29.28 -22.01 5.34
C LYS A 34 -30.33 -21.12 6.02
N THR A 35 -30.12 -19.81 5.95
CA THR A 35 -30.97 -18.82 6.63
C THR A 35 -32.26 -18.55 5.88
N THR A 36 -32.21 -18.43 4.55
CA THR A 36 -33.39 -18.08 3.75
C THR A 36 -33.98 -19.28 3.02
N GLY A 37 -33.22 -20.36 2.84
CA GLY A 37 -33.62 -21.52 2.03
C GLY A 37 -33.58 -21.27 0.52
N GLU A 38 -33.26 -20.04 0.11
CA GLU A 38 -33.20 -19.65 -1.30
C GLU A 38 -31.92 -20.20 -1.95
N HIS A 39 -31.97 -20.46 -3.23
CA HIS A 39 -30.82 -20.83 -4.03
C HIS A 39 -29.82 -19.67 -4.09
N LEU A 40 -28.54 -20.00 -4.05
CA LEU A 40 -27.44 -19.03 -4.08
C LEU A 40 -26.82 -19.00 -5.49
N PRO A 41 -27.21 -18.05 -6.34
CA PRO A 41 -26.63 -17.90 -7.67
C PRO A 41 -25.13 -17.60 -7.58
N TYR A 42 -24.40 -18.09 -8.59
CA TYR A 42 -22.98 -17.77 -8.80
C TYR A 42 -22.04 -18.21 -7.65
N ALA A 43 -22.48 -19.07 -6.75
CA ALA A 43 -21.60 -19.72 -5.80
C ALA A 43 -20.50 -20.50 -6.54
N THR A 44 -19.30 -20.44 -6.02
CA THR A 44 -18.13 -21.13 -6.59
C THR A 44 -18.02 -22.53 -6.00
N ILE A 45 -17.87 -23.53 -6.85
CA ILE A 45 -17.61 -24.92 -6.46
C ILE A 45 -16.18 -25.28 -6.88
N LYS A 46 -15.35 -25.71 -5.94
CA LYS A 46 -13.96 -26.10 -6.16
C LYS A 46 -13.71 -27.52 -5.65
N VAL A 47 -12.91 -28.29 -6.35
CA VAL A 47 -12.44 -29.60 -5.86
C VAL A 47 -11.07 -29.41 -5.20
N LYS A 48 -10.98 -29.72 -3.90
CA LYS A 48 -9.78 -29.53 -3.06
C LYS A 48 -8.62 -30.38 -3.59
N GLY A 49 -7.42 -29.79 -3.64
CA GLY A 49 -6.24 -30.47 -4.20
C GLY A 49 -6.20 -30.53 -5.72
N THR A 50 -7.17 -29.90 -6.40
CA THR A 50 -7.20 -29.76 -7.86
C THR A 50 -7.45 -28.29 -8.22
N ARG A 51 -7.44 -27.98 -9.50
CA ARG A 51 -7.83 -26.66 -10.03
C ARG A 51 -9.22 -26.65 -10.65
N LEU A 52 -9.97 -27.73 -10.48
CA LEU A 52 -11.35 -27.81 -10.97
C LEU A 52 -12.22 -26.82 -10.18
N VAL A 53 -12.74 -25.84 -10.91
CA VAL A 53 -13.64 -24.80 -10.39
C VAL A 53 -14.78 -24.63 -11.35
N THR A 54 -16.00 -24.55 -10.85
CA THR A 54 -17.19 -24.15 -11.60
C THR A 54 -18.01 -23.14 -10.80
N HIS A 55 -18.95 -22.46 -11.42
CA HIS A 55 -19.86 -21.55 -10.76
C HIS A 55 -21.31 -22.01 -10.94
N CYS A 56 -22.11 -21.73 -9.92
CA CYS A 56 -23.55 -21.89 -10.06
C CYS A 56 -24.09 -20.94 -11.14
N ASP A 57 -25.12 -21.37 -11.84
CA ASP A 57 -25.88 -20.52 -12.74
C ASP A 57 -26.77 -19.51 -11.96
N ALA A 58 -27.58 -18.72 -12.69
CA ALA A 58 -28.49 -17.76 -12.10
C ALA A 58 -29.58 -18.38 -11.22
N SER A 59 -29.81 -19.67 -11.33
CA SER A 59 -30.75 -20.44 -10.52
C SER A 59 -30.11 -21.20 -9.36
N GLY A 60 -28.76 -21.02 -9.17
CA GLY A 60 -27.99 -21.61 -8.07
C GLY A 60 -27.63 -23.09 -8.31
N HIS A 61 -27.73 -23.58 -9.55
CA HIS A 61 -27.30 -24.92 -9.91
C HIS A 61 -25.94 -24.94 -10.56
N PHE A 62 -25.18 -26.02 -10.40
CA PHE A 62 -23.85 -26.17 -10.97
C PHE A 62 -23.66 -27.56 -11.63
N LYS A 63 -22.69 -27.60 -12.55
CA LYS A 63 -22.15 -28.81 -13.15
C LYS A 63 -20.64 -28.71 -13.33
N MET A 64 -19.93 -29.79 -13.03
CA MET A 64 -18.49 -29.92 -13.20
C MET A 64 -18.19 -31.31 -13.79
N GLU A 65 -17.31 -31.37 -14.77
CA GLU A 65 -16.93 -32.58 -15.49
C GLU A 65 -15.46 -32.95 -15.23
N ASP A 66 -15.05 -34.14 -15.61
CA ASP A 66 -13.67 -34.65 -15.53
C ASP A 66 -13.06 -34.66 -14.13
N LEU A 67 -13.84 -35.00 -13.11
CA LEU A 67 -13.32 -35.10 -11.73
C LEU A 67 -12.31 -36.24 -11.60
N PRO A 68 -11.32 -36.09 -10.69
CA PRO A 68 -10.46 -37.20 -10.28
C PRO A 68 -11.31 -38.37 -9.77
N ILE A 69 -10.92 -39.61 -10.09
CA ILE A 69 -11.63 -40.81 -9.64
C ILE A 69 -11.19 -41.17 -8.22
N GLY A 70 -12.14 -41.54 -7.37
CA GLY A 70 -11.92 -41.88 -5.97
C GLY A 70 -12.56 -40.87 -5.02
N GLU A 71 -12.02 -40.74 -3.83
CA GLU A 71 -12.52 -39.79 -2.84
C GLU A 71 -12.03 -38.38 -3.18
N VAL A 72 -12.97 -37.45 -3.36
CA VAL A 72 -12.75 -36.04 -3.64
C VAL A 72 -13.50 -35.19 -2.64
N THR A 73 -12.92 -34.06 -2.24
CA THR A 73 -13.58 -33.06 -1.40
C THR A 73 -14.00 -31.89 -2.28
N ALA A 74 -15.31 -31.70 -2.44
CA ALA A 74 -15.86 -30.52 -3.09
C ALA A 74 -16.17 -29.43 -2.06
N VAL A 75 -15.87 -28.17 -2.40
CA VAL A 75 -16.06 -27.01 -1.54
C VAL A 75 -16.94 -26.02 -2.27
N ALA A 76 -18.10 -25.67 -1.70
CA ALA A 76 -18.91 -24.58 -2.18
C ALA A 76 -18.63 -23.31 -1.37
N SER A 77 -18.46 -22.18 -2.05
CA SER A 77 -18.18 -20.88 -1.42
C SER A 77 -18.91 -19.75 -2.14
N LEU A 78 -19.35 -18.76 -1.38
CA LEU A 78 -19.93 -17.52 -1.86
C LEU A 78 -19.59 -16.40 -0.87
N VAL A 79 -19.28 -15.22 -1.36
CA VAL A 79 -18.98 -14.04 -0.52
C VAL A 79 -20.15 -13.77 0.43
N GLY A 80 -19.86 -13.65 1.73
CA GLY A 80 -20.86 -13.48 2.79
C GLY A 80 -21.41 -14.79 3.36
N TYR A 81 -20.93 -15.95 2.88
CA TYR A 81 -21.32 -17.26 3.38
C TYR A 81 -20.11 -18.08 3.77
N ARG A 82 -20.26 -18.95 4.77
CA ARG A 82 -19.25 -19.95 5.15
C ARG A 82 -19.17 -21.04 4.12
N PRO A 83 -17.99 -21.36 3.57
CA PRO A 83 -17.85 -22.49 2.68
C PRO A 83 -18.26 -23.81 3.36
N GLN A 84 -18.86 -24.66 2.59
CA GLN A 84 -19.18 -26.01 3.00
C GLN A 84 -18.32 -26.99 2.20
N GLU A 85 -17.69 -27.94 2.90
CA GLU A 85 -16.95 -29.04 2.32
C GLU A 85 -17.80 -30.31 2.37
N ILE A 86 -17.84 -31.04 1.25
CA ILE A 86 -18.50 -32.36 1.15
C ILE A 86 -17.50 -33.34 0.56
N VAL A 87 -17.30 -34.46 1.24
CA VAL A 87 -16.47 -35.56 0.71
C VAL A 87 -17.37 -36.50 -0.11
N LEU A 88 -16.97 -36.76 -1.34
CA LEU A 88 -17.70 -37.53 -2.32
C LEU A 88 -16.81 -38.59 -2.93
N THR A 89 -17.40 -39.70 -3.36
CA THR A 89 -16.71 -40.75 -4.13
C THR A 89 -17.10 -40.66 -5.59
N THR A 90 -16.17 -40.33 -6.44
CA THR A 90 -16.36 -40.22 -7.89
C THR A 90 -15.96 -41.54 -8.59
N SER A 91 -16.63 -41.85 -9.67
CA SER A 91 -16.35 -43.02 -10.50
C SER A 91 -16.42 -42.65 -11.98
N ARG A 92 -15.64 -43.31 -12.82
CA ARG A 92 -15.57 -43.05 -14.25
C ARG A 92 -16.94 -43.18 -14.93
N GLY A 93 -17.30 -42.13 -15.70
CA GLY A 93 -18.55 -42.08 -16.45
C GLY A 93 -19.80 -42.00 -15.60
N LYS A 94 -19.69 -41.66 -14.30
CA LYS A 94 -20.85 -41.50 -13.42
C LYS A 94 -20.94 -40.06 -12.92
N GLY A 95 -22.21 -39.61 -12.82
CA GLY A 95 -22.53 -38.34 -12.14
C GLY A 95 -22.77 -38.55 -10.65
N VAL A 96 -22.26 -37.65 -9.83
CA VAL A 96 -22.52 -37.57 -8.38
C VAL A 96 -23.28 -36.27 -8.13
N GLU A 97 -24.36 -36.35 -7.38
CA GLU A 97 -25.14 -35.17 -7.00
C GLU A 97 -24.70 -34.67 -5.61
N ALA A 98 -24.53 -33.35 -5.46
CA ALA A 98 -24.15 -32.72 -4.22
C ALA A 98 -25.01 -31.49 -3.91
N TYR A 99 -25.46 -31.42 -2.66
CA TYR A 99 -26.29 -30.31 -2.17
C TYR A 99 -25.48 -29.53 -1.13
N PHE A 100 -25.28 -28.26 -1.38
CA PHE A 100 -24.60 -27.38 -0.45
C PHE A 100 -25.60 -26.43 0.21
N VAL A 101 -25.49 -26.31 1.54
CA VAL A 101 -26.30 -25.40 2.35
C VAL A 101 -25.37 -24.47 3.12
N LEU A 102 -25.15 -23.28 2.58
CA LEU A 102 -24.20 -22.33 3.14
C LEU A 102 -24.81 -21.53 4.29
N GLU A 103 -24.04 -21.36 5.35
CA GLU A 103 -24.35 -20.47 6.49
C GLU A 103 -23.79 -19.09 6.25
N ASP A 104 -24.47 -18.04 6.75
CA ASP A 104 -23.97 -16.68 6.68
C ASP A 104 -22.59 -16.56 7.38
N ASP A 105 -21.61 -15.96 6.72
CA ASP A 105 -20.27 -15.68 7.28
C ASP A 105 -20.14 -14.22 7.68
N VAL A 106 -20.58 -13.89 8.87
CA VAL A 106 -20.56 -12.53 9.40
C VAL A 106 -19.13 -12.05 9.74
N LEU A 107 -18.24 -12.96 10.03
CA LEU A 107 -16.85 -12.65 10.39
C LEU A 107 -15.91 -12.62 9.18
N ASN A 108 -16.37 -12.97 7.99
CA ASN A 108 -15.60 -13.09 6.74
C ASN A 108 -14.36 -14.00 6.88
N LEU A 109 -14.51 -15.12 7.59
CA LEU A 109 -13.40 -16.05 7.87
C LEU A 109 -12.98 -16.89 6.68
N ASP A 110 -13.84 -16.97 5.71
CA ASP A 110 -13.73 -17.87 4.54
C ASP A 110 -13.48 -17.09 3.24
N GLU A 111 -12.93 -15.87 3.33
CA GLU A 111 -12.46 -15.15 2.15
C GLU A 111 -11.22 -15.79 1.55
N VAL A 112 -11.14 -15.76 0.22
CA VAL A 112 -10.00 -16.27 -0.53
C VAL A 112 -8.91 -15.20 -0.58
N VAL A 113 -7.69 -15.60 -0.26
CA VAL A 113 -6.49 -14.76 -0.32
C VAL A 113 -5.43 -15.38 -1.21
N VAL A 114 -4.62 -14.58 -1.85
CA VAL A 114 -3.56 -15.01 -2.77
C VAL A 114 -2.18 -14.49 -2.37
N THR A 115 -2.09 -13.41 -1.61
CA THR A 115 -0.84 -12.70 -1.38
C THR A 115 0.14 -13.46 -0.49
N GLY A 116 -0.33 -14.25 0.46
CA GLY A 116 0.55 -14.97 1.40
C GLY A 116 1.56 -15.89 0.72
N THR A 117 1.13 -16.63 -0.28
CA THR A 117 1.90 -17.66 -0.97
C THR A 117 1.87 -17.57 -2.50
N ARG A 118 1.24 -16.56 -3.08
CA ARG A 118 0.89 -16.45 -4.53
C ARG A 118 0.04 -17.62 -5.04
N THR A 119 -0.65 -18.30 -4.14
CA THR A 119 -1.62 -19.36 -4.38
C THR A 119 -2.91 -19.05 -3.62
N GLU A 120 -4.03 -19.50 -4.13
CA GLU A 120 -5.34 -19.25 -3.53
C GLU A 120 -5.55 -20.08 -2.26
N HIS A 121 -5.92 -19.43 -1.17
CA HIS A 121 -6.26 -20.03 0.10
C HIS A 121 -7.45 -19.33 0.75
N PHE A 122 -8.23 -20.05 1.54
CA PHE A 122 -9.08 -19.37 2.52
C PHE A 122 -8.22 -18.74 3.63
N ILE A 123 -8.63 -17.62 4.20
CA ILE A 123 -7.91 -16.90 5.27
C ILE A 123 -7.45 -17.85 6.38
N LYS A 124 -8.33 -18.75 6.83
CA LYS A 124 -8.00 -19.72 7.88
C LYS A 124 -6.95 -20.75 7.45
N ASP A 125 -6.84 -21.01 6.14
CA ASP A 125 -5.96 -22.05 5.58
C ASP A 125 -4.65 -21.51 5.03
N VAL A 126 -4.50 -20.20 4.85
CA VAL A 126 -3.25 -19.62 4.35
C VAL A 126 -2.10 -19.87 5.33
N PRO A 127 -0.94 -20.37 4.85
CA PRO A 127 0.21 -20.64 5.72
C PRO A 127 0.84 -19.39 6.34
N ILE A 128 0.70 -18.24 5.71
CA ILE A 128 1.24 -16.97 6.16
C ILE A 128 0.09 -16.05 6.51
N ARG A 129 0.13 -15.49 7.71
CA ARG A 129 -0.93 -14.62 8.20
C ARG A 129 -1.15 -13.44 7.25
N THR A 130 -2.37 -13.34 6.74
CA THR A 130 -2.82 -12.30 5.83
C THR A 130 -4.03 -11.61 6.44
N GLU A 131 -3.97 -10.29 6.57
CA GLU A 131 -5.13 -9.47 6.95
C GLU A 131 -5.90 -9.09 5.68
N VAL A 132 -7.23 -9.13 5.73
CA VAL A 132 -8.08 -8.79 4.59
C VAL A 132 -9.02 -7.65 4.93
N LEU A 133 -9.03 -6.64 4.06
CA LEU A 133 -10.02 -5.57 4.08
C LEU A 133 -10.93 -5.75 2.87
N THR A 134 -12.15 -6.12 3.12
CA THR A 134 -13.18 -6.29 2.09
C THR A 134 -13.70 -4.95 1.58
N SER A 135 -14.27 -4.92 0.38
CA SER A 135 -14.95 -3.73 -0.16
C SER A 135 -16.07 -3.22 0.76
N GLN A 136 -16.72 -4.13 1.50
CA GLN A 136 -17.72 -3.76 2.50
C GLN A 136 -17.10 -3.02 3.70
N ALA A 137 -15.99 -3.52 4.24
CA ALA A 137 -15.26 -2.86 5.34
C ALA A 137 -14.74 -1.48 4.90
N ILE A 138 -14.19 -1.36 3.68
CA ILE A 138 -13.76 -0.11 3.07
C ILE A 138 -14.92 0.89 2.97
N THR A 139 -16.10 0.43 2.53
CA THR A 139 -17.31 1.25 2.43
C THR A 139 -17.83 1.71 3.79
N LYS A 140 -17.82 0.85 4.81
CA LYS A 140 -18.22 1.20 6.18
C LYS A 140 -17.33 2.29 6.79
N LYS A 141 -16.03 2.27 6.50
CA LYS A 141 -15.09 3.33 6.91
C LYS A 141 -15.26 4.63 6.12
N ASN A 142 -16.05 4.64 5.05
CA ASN A 142 -16.12 5.74 4.08
C ASN A 142 -14.73 6.14 3.54
N ALA A 143 -13.90 5.15 3.26
CA ALA A 143 -12.56 5.37 2.75
C ALA A 143 -12.62 5.77 1.28
N GLN A 144 -12.08 6.95 0.96
CA GLN A 144 -12.10 7.49 -0.40
C GLN A 144 -10.86 7.11 -1.22
N ASN A 145 -9.78 6.75 -0.55
CA ASN A 145 -8.52 6.33 -1.16
C ASN A 145 -7.89 5.18 -0.36
N ILE A 146 -6.80 4.63 -0.89
CA ILE A 146 -6.15 3.46 -0.29
C ILE A 146 -5.55 3.76 1.08
N TYR A 147 -5.01 4.97 1.33
CA TYR A 147 -4.53 5.32 2.67
C TYR A 147 -5.65 5.26 3.71
N GLU A 148 -6.79 5.88 3.42
CA GLU A 148 -7.94 5.86 4.33
C GLU A 148 -8.49 4.45 4.56
N ALA A 149 -8.41 3.59 3.55
CA ALA A 149 -8.81 2.19 3.69
C ALA A 149 -7.87 1.42 4.63
N LEU A 150 -6.57 1.70 4.60
CA LEU A 150 -5.55 1.06 5.43
C LEU A 150 -5.56 1.53 6.90
N GLU A 151 -6.19 2.66 7.21
CA GLU A 151 -6.35 3.10 8.60
C GLU A 151 -7.08 2.04 9.43
N GLY A 152 -6.57 1.74 10.64
CA GLY A 152 -7.14 0.75 11.54
C GLY A 152 -6.89 -0.71 11.13
N VAL A 153 -5.93 -0.98 10.25
CA VAL A 153 -5.40 -2.32 10.03
C VAL A 153 -4.34 -2.60 11.10
N PRO A 154 -4.45 -3.69 11.89
CA PRO A 154 -3.48 -3.99 12.93
C PRO A 154 -2.03 -3.93 12.41
N GLY A 155 -1.14 -3.25 13.13
CA GLY A 155 0.28 -3.11 12.78
C GLY A 155 0.57 -2.27 11.52
N VAL A 156 -0.45 -1.65 10.92
CA VAL A 156 -0.32 -0.69 9.82
C VAL A 156 -0.71 0.70 10.32
N ARG A 157 0.10 1.69 10.01
CA ARG A 157 -0.15 3.09 10.36
C ARG A 157 0.00 3.96 9.12
N VAL A 158 -1.01 4.76 8.84
CA VAL A 158 -0.92 5.85 7.86
C VAL A 158 -0.45 7.11 8.59
N GLU A 159 0.61 7.70 8.11
CA GLU A 159 1.25 8.88 8.70
C GLU A 159 1.29 10.00 7.67
N GLN A 160 0.76 11.15 8.04
CA GLN A 160 0.91 12.39 7.29
C GLN A 160 2.16 13.12 7.80
N GLN A 161 3.01 13.60 6.91
CA GLN A 161 4.33 14.13 7.27
C GLN A 161 4.60 15.55 6.78
N CYS A 162 3.74 16.15 5.98
CA CYS A 162 3.98 17.48 5.46
C CYS A 162 2.68 18.29 5.46
N GLN A 163 2.73 19.50 5.98
CA GLN A 163 1.58 20.41 6.00
C GLN A 163 1.36 21.10 4.64
N PHE A 164 2.40 21.36 3.86
CA PHE A 164 2.29 22.09 2.60
C PHE A 164 1.84 21.22 1.43
N CYS A 165 2.17 19.93 1.45
CA CYS A 165 1.81 19.00 0.37
C CYS A 165 0.91 17.84 0.81
N ASN A 166 0.66 17.69 2.11
CA ASN A 166 -0.04 16.55 2.73
C ASN A 166 0.52 15.20 2.30
N PHE A 167 1.84 15.11 2.26
CA PHE A 167 2.52 13.84 2.04
C PHE A 167 2.12 12.82 3.10
N SER A 168 1.75 11.65 2.67
CA SER A 168 1.37 10.55 3.56
C SER A 168 2.11 9.28 3.19
N MET A 169 2.44 8.46 4.17
CA MET A 169 3.08 7.17 3.98
C MET A 169 2.46 6.08 4.84
N VAL A 170 2.62 4.84 4.39
CA VAL A 170 2.22 3.66 5.17
C VAL A 170 3.43 3.11 5.90
N ARG A 171 3.30 2.94 7.21
CA ARG A 171 4.26 2.21 8.03
C ARG A 171 3.68 0.86 8.40
N MET A 172 4.46 -0.20 8.24
CA MET A 172 4.07 -1.55 8.60
C MET A 172 5.00 -2.08 9.68
N GLN A 173 4.43 -2.53 10.80
CA GLN A 173 5.20 -2.98 11.98
C GLN A 173 6.27 -1.97 12.42
N GLY A 174 5.97 -0.67 12.24
CA GLY A 174 6.86 0.45 12.57
C GLY A 174 7.95 0.77 11.55
N LEU A 175 8.15 -0.06 10.52
CA LEU A 175 9.06 0.23 9.42
C LEU A 175 8.40 1.18 8.42
N GLY A 176 9.21 2.01 7.76
CA GLY A 176 8.75 3.02 6.81
C GLY A 176 8.20 2.44 5.51
N ALA A 177 7.64 3.31 4.68
CA ALA A 177 7.05 2.94 3.39
C ALA A 177 8.05 2.26 2.45
N GLU A 178 9.30 2.64 2.55
CA GLU A 178 10.43 2.08 1.79
C GLU A 178 10.68 0.59 2.07
N HIS A 179 10.11 0.06 3.13
CA HIS A 179 10.18 -1.35 3.52
C HIS A 179 8.91 -2.15 3.19
N THR A 180 7.92 -1.51 2.58
CA THR A 180 6.61 -2.11 2.28
C THR A 180 6.38 -2.16 0.78
N GLN A 181 6.19 -3.35 0.23
CA GLN A 181 5.85 -3.51 -1.17
C GLN A 181 4.36 -3.31 -1.39
N VAL A 182 3.98 -2.45 -2.33
CA VAL A 182 2.59 -2.27 -2.74
C VAL A 182 2.37 -2.87 -4.12
N LEU A 183 1.32 -3.66 -4.23
CA LEU A 183 0.95 -4.41 -5.43
C LEU A 183 -0.48 -4.05 -5.84
N VAL A 184 -0.78 -4.15 -7.13
CA VAL A 184 -2.14 -4.23 -7.67
C VAL A 184 -2.24 -5.52 -8.46
N ASP A 185 -3.20 -6.36 -8.09
CA ASP A 185 -3.40 -7.70 -8.67
C ASP A 185 -2.11 -8.54 -8.73
N GLY A 186 -1.23 -8.39 -7.71
CA GLY A 186 0.04 -9.11 -7.60
C GLY A 186 1.25 -8.45 -8.25
N GLU A 187 1.05 -7.40 -9.05
CA GLU A 187 2.14 -6.72 -9.76
C GLU A 187 2.59 -5.44 -9.03
N PRO A 188 3.91 -5.22 -8.87
CA PRO A 188 4.44 -4.02 -8.24
C PRO A 188 4.07 -2.77 -9.02
N ILE A 189 3.34 -1.84 -8.38
CA ILE A 189 3.00 -0.54 -8.97
C ILE A 189 3.72 0.62 -8.31
N TYR A 190 4.43 0.32 -7.24
CA TYR A 190 5.10 1.32 -6.43
C TYR A 190 6.40 1.71 -7.10
N SER A 191 6.36 2.85 -7.78
CA SER A 191 7.50 3.46 -8.44
C SER A 191 8.06 4.61 -7.60
N GLY A 192 9.19 5.16 -7.96
CA GLY A 192 9.76 6.32 -7.30
C GLY A 192 8.77 7.46 -7.11
N LEU A 193 8.15 7.92 -8.20
CA LEU A 193 7.19 9.02 -8.14
C LEU A 193 5.87 8.62 -7.45
N ALA A 194 5.42 7.38 -7.60
CA ALA A 194 4.21 6.89 -6.95
C ALA A 194 4.39 6.70 -5.44
N GLY A 195 5.61 6.52 -4.95
CA GLY A 195 5.95 6.33 -3.55
C GLY A 195 5.43 7.45 -2.64
N VAL A 196 5.36 8.66 -3.15
CA VAL A 196 5.00 9.84 -2.36
C VAL A 196 3.47 10.01 -2.22
N TYR A 197 2.71 9.94 -3.31
CA TYR A 197 1.27 10.22 -3.29
C TYR A 197 0.42 9.10 -3.89
N GLY A 198 1.04 8.05 -4.44
CA GLY A 198 0.38 7.07 -5.29
C GLY A 198 -0.83 6.39 -4.65
N LEU A 199 -0.78 6.06 -3.37
CA LEU A 199 -1.90 5.43 -2.66
C LEU A 199 -3.04 6.40 -2.36
N GLN A 200 -2.75 7.70 -2.17
CA GLN A 200 -3.78 8.72 -2.02
C GLN A 200 -4.50 9.01 -3.35
N GLN A 201 -3.78 8.89 -4.46
CA GLN A 201 -4.30 9.07 -5.81
C GLN A 201 -5.22 7.93 -6.25
N MET A 202 -5.09 6.75 -5.65
CA MET A 202 -5.90 5.57 -5.97
C MET A 202 -7.23 5.60 -5.21
N GLY A 203 -8.35 5.57 -5.95
CA GLY A 203 -9.68 5.42 -5.39
C GLY A 203 -9.95 3.99 -4.92
N THR A 204 -11.03 3.81 -4.17
CA THR A 204 -11.47 2.52 -3.65
C THR A 204 -12.64 1.90 -4.45
N ASN A 205 -13.12 2.57 -5.48
CA ASN A 205 -14.33 2.18 -6.21
C ASN A 205 -14.17 0.90 -7.07
N ASP A 206 -12.95 0.62 -7.56
CA ASP A 206 -12.60 -0.60 -8.30
C ASP A 206 -11.97 -1.70 -7.42
N VAL A 207 -11.81 -1.45 -6.12
CA VAL A 207 -11.21 -2.40 -5.18
C VAL A 207 -12.24 -3.43 -4.72
N ASP A 208 -11.90 -4.70 -4.86
CA ASP A 208 -12.64 -5.83 -4.30
C ASP A 208 -12.24 -6.04 -2.84
N ARG A 209 -10.94 -6.19 -2.62
CA ARG A 209 -10.34 -6.33 -1.29
C ARG A 209 -8.89 -5.86 -1.29
N MET A 210 -8.36 -5.65 -0.11
CA MET A 210 -6.93 -5.46 0.08
C MET A 210 -6.40 -6.55 1.01
N GLU A 211 -5.28 -7.13 0.63
CA GLU A 211 -4.59 -8.17 1.38
C GLU A 211 -3.28 -7.62 1.93
N VAL A 212 -3.08 -7.71 3.24
CA VAL A 212 -1.88 -7.21 3.93
C VAL A 212 -1.14 -8.40 4.54
N VAL A 213 0.04 -8.68 4.01
CA VAL A 213 0.95 -9.71 4.50
C VAL A 213 2.10 -9.05 5.22
N LYS A 214 2.30 -9.42 6.48
CA LYS A 214 3.33 -8.82 7.36
C LYS A 214 4.55 -9.72 7.48
N GLY A 215 5.72 -9.07 7.70
CA GLY A 215 7.00 -9.76 7.82
C GLY A 215 7.68 -9.98 6.47
N ALA A 216 8.74 -10.79 6.44
CA ALA A 216 9.60 -10.96 5.29
C ALA A 216 8.85 -11.43 4.03
N GLY A 217 8.49 -10.49 3.18
CA GLY A 217 7.88 -10.72 1.88
C GLY A 217 8.87 -10.80 0.72
N SER A 218 10.14 -10.44 0.94
CA SER A 218 11.12 -10.32 -0.14
C SER A 218 11.35 -11.62 -0.90
N ALA A 219 11.20 -12.78 -0.27
CA ALA A 219 11.27 -14.07 -0.95
C ALA A 219 10.18 -14.26 -2.02
N MET A 220 9.09 -13.51 -1.98
CA MET A 220 8.01 -13.61 -2.97
C MET A 220 7.89 -12.37 -3.85
N TYR A 221 8.15 -11.19 -3.29
CA TYR A 221 7.82 -9.91 -3.92
C TYR A 221 9.04 -9.04 -4.24
N GLY A 222 10.27 -9.56 -4.01
CA GLY A 222 11.51 -8.87 -4.32
C GLY A 222 11.94 -7.84 -3.29
N SER A 223 12.79 -6.91 -3.70
CA SER A 223 13.29 -5.83 -2.85
C SER A 223 12.15 -4.94 -2.35
N SER A 224 12.40 -4.26 -1.23
CA SER A 224 11.41 -3.41 -0.53
C SER A 224 10.29 -4.15 0.22
N ALA A 225 10.11 -5.47 0.06
CA ALA A 225 9.15 -6.23 0.87
C ALA A 225 9.74 -6.71 2.21
N VAL A 226 10.47 -5.84 2.91
CA VAL A 226 11.13 -6.12 4.21
C VAL A 226 10.11 -6.21 5.33
N ALA A 227 9.20 -5.23 5.43
CA ALA A 227 8.11 -5.20 6.41
C ALA A 227 6.92 -6.05 5.98
N GLY A 228 6.77 -6.28 4.67
CA GLY A 228 5.67 -7.03 4.10
C GLY A 228 5.18 -6.49 2.77
N ALA A 229 3.97 -6.91 2.40
CA ALA A 229 3.32 -6.49 1.16
C ALA A 229 1.85 -6.12 1.39
N ILE A 230 1.38 -5.13 0.64
CA ILE A 230 -0.03 -4.74 0.53
C ILE A 230 -0.44 -5.00 -0.91
N ASN A 231 -1.41 -5.87 -1.12
CA ASN A 231 -1.91 -6.19 -2.45
C ASN A 231 -3.36 -5.71 -2.58
N ILE A 232 -3.60 -4.86 -3.57
CA ILE A 232 -4.90 -4.30 -3.89
C ILE A 232 -5.49 -5.16 -4.99
N ILE A 233 -6.52 -5.93 -4.66
CA ILE A 233 -7.20 -6.81 -5.62
C ILE A 233 -8.38 -6.04 -6.23
N THR A 234 -8.42 -5.97 -7.55
CA THR A 234 -9.48 -5.29 -8.30
C THR A 234 -10.69 -6.19 -8.52
N LYS A 235 -11.85 -5.56 -8.69
CA LYS A 235 -13.11 -6.28 -8.95
C LYS A 235 -13.10 -6.99 -10.29
N GLU A 236 -13.54 -8.23 -10.31
CA GLU A 236 -13.86 -8.95 -11.52
C GLU A 236 -15.32 -8.70 -11.96
N PRO A 237 -15.62 -8.77 -13.27
CA PRO A 237 -16.98 -8.60 -13.76
C PRO A 237 -17.87 -9.79 -13.40
N SER A 238 -19.03 -9.51 -12.84
CA SER A 238 -20.05 -10.52 -12.51
C SER A 238 -21.02 -10.76 -13.68
N PHE A 239 -21.69 -11.92 -13.69
CA PHE A 239 -22.73 -12.23 -14.68
C PHE A 239 -23.93 -11.31 -14.58
N GLU A 240 -24.24 -10.80 -13.39
CA GLU A 240 -25.26 -9.79 -13.21
C GLU A 240 -24.70 -8.41 -13.60
N PRO A 241 -25.25 -7.77 -14.65
CA PRO A 241 -24.88 -6.39 -14.97
C PRO A 241 -25.13 -5.49 -13.76
N SER A 242 -24.18 -4.64 -13.46
CA SER A 242 -24.33 -3.70 -12.36
C SER A 242 -23.83 -2.31 -12.77
N LEU A 243 -24.59 -1.30 -12.40
CA LEU A 243 -24.24 0.10 -12.49
C LEU A 243 -24.34 0.70 -11.10
N LYS A 244 -23.22 1.24 -10.60
CA LYS A 244 -23.18 1.94 -9.31
C LYS A 244 -22.78 3.37 -9.54
N ALA A 245 -23.53 4.31 -8.98
CA ALA A 245 -23.19 5.72 -8.88
C ALA A 245 -23.20 6.14 -7.41
N ASP A 246 -22.20 6.91 -7.01
CA ASP A 246 -22.06 7.43 -5.65
C ASP A 246 -21.70 8.90 -5.70
N VAL A 247 -22.45 9.72 -4.94
CA VAL A 247 -22.27 11.16 -4.87
C VAL A 247 -22.16 11.55 -3.41
N GLN A 248 -21.06 12.19 -3.04
CA GLN A 248 -20.80 12.64 -1.67
C GLN A 248 -20.38 14.10 -1.66
N PHE A 249 -20.92 14.84 -0.69
CA PHE A 249 -20.50 16.19 -0.34
C PHE A 249 -20.06 16.23 1.12
N GLY A 250 -19.17 17.16 1.45
CA GLY A 250 -18.66 17.27 2.81
C GLY A 250 -18.11 18.67 3.14
N SER A 251 -17.53 18.77 4.33
CA SER A 251 -16.88 19.98 4.83
C SER A 251 -15.80 20.47 3.90
N TRP A 252 -15.61 21.78 3.83
CA TRP A 252 -14.57 22.46 3.05
C TRP A 252 -14.57 22.03 1.57
N GLY A 253 -15.71 22.22 0.91
CA GLY A 253 -15.85 21.97 -0.51
C GLY A 253 -15.62 20.52 -0.96
N HIS A 254 -15.51 19.56 -0.01
CA HIS A 254 -15.30 18.17 -0.36
C HIS A 254 -16.48 17.66 -1.20
N ARG A 255 -16.17 17.12 -2.36
CA ARG A 255 -17.10 16.50 -3.29
C ARG A 255 -16.45 15.30 -3.94
N ASN A 256 -17.16 14.20 -3.97
CA ASN A 256 -16.69 12.95 -4.56
C ASN A 256 -17.79 12.33 -5.41
N PHE A 257 -17.50 12.09 -6.67
CA PHE A 257 -18.39 11.47 -7.64
C PHE A 257 -17.73 10.19 -8.14
N ASN A 258 -18.37 9.06 -7.91
CA ASN A 258 -17.93 7.76 -8.40
C ASN A 258 -18.98 7.15 -9.29
N VAL A 259 -18.54 6.56 -10.39
CA VAL A 259 -19.39 5.72 -11.24
C VAL A 259 -18.62 4.46 -11.58
N SER A 260 -19.30 3.34 -11.54
CA SER A 260 -18.74 2.06 -12.02
C SER A 260 -19.83 1.21 -12.67
N ALA A 261 -19.45 0.58 -13.78
CA ALA A 261 -20.29 -0.36 -14.49
C ALA A 261 -19.54 -1.68 -14.66
N SER A 262 -20.24 -2.78 -14.47
CA SER A 262 -19.67 -4.12 -14.59
C SER A 262 -20.66 -5.05 -15.28
N MET A 263 -20.16 -5.85 -16.20
CA MET A 263 -20.97 -6.81 -16.94
C MET A 263 -20.11 -7.97 -17.42
N ARG A 264 -20.62 -9.18 -17.31
CA ARG A 264 -20.08 -10.36 -17.99
C ARG A 264 -21.18 -11.04 -18.81
N LYS A 265 -20.89 -11.30 -20.07
CA LYS A 265 -21.79 -12.05 -20.94
C LYS A 265 -21.00 -13.16 -21.63
N ARG A 266 -21.35 -14.42 -21.33
CA ARG A 266 -20.60 -15.58 -21.81
C ARG A 266 -19.10 -15.44 -21.47
N ASN A 267 -18.25 -15.39 -22.48
CA ASN A 267 -16.80 -15.39 -22.37
C ASN A 267 -16.18 -13.99 -22.33
N VAL A 268 -16.98 -12.92 -22.30
CA VAL A 268 -16.48 -11.55 -22.26
C VAL A 268 -17.03 -10.82 -21.05
N GLY A 269 -16.12 -10.24 -20.26
CA GLY A 269 -16.42 -9.37 -19.14
C GLY A 269 -15.86 -7.98 -19.33
N LEU A 270 -16.57 -6.97 -18.85
CA LEU A 270 -16.15 -5.57 -18.93
C LEU A 270 -16.44 -4.88 -17.59
N ASN A 271 -15.42 -4.20 -17.06
CA ASN A 271 -15.54 -3.24 -15.97
C ASN A 271 -15.13 -1.87 -16.48
N ILE A 272 -15.88 -0.83 -16.11
CA ILE A 272 -15.52 0.57 -16.36
C ILE A 272 -15.77 1.34 -15.08
N PHE A 273 -14.86 2.23 -14.71
CA PHE A 273 -15.07 3.11 -13.58
C PHE A 273 -14.50 4.50 -13.83
N GLY A 274 -15.15 5.48 -13.18
CA GLY A 274 -14.70 6.87 -13.15
C GLY A 274 -14.85 7.44 -11.76
N ARG A 275 -13.93 8.33 -11.38
CA ARG A 275 -13.97 9.06 -10.11
C ARG A 275 -13.50 10.49 -10.31
N HIS A 276 -14.23 11.41 -9.71
CA HIS A 276 -13.79 12.78 -9.47
C HIS A 276 -13.84 13.05 -7.97
N ASN A 277 -12.73 13.42 -7.38
CA ASN A 277 -12.63 13.81 -5.99
C ASN A 277 -12.00 15.19 -5.88
N HIS A 278 -12.65 16.08 -5.13
CA HIS A 278 -12.16 17.43 -4.88
C HIS A 278 -12.33 17.78 -3.40
N ALA A 279 -11.39 18.55 -2.87
CA ALA A 279 -11.47 19.14 -1.54
C ALA A 279 -10.72 20.48 -1.53
N ASP A 280 -11.34 21.51 -0.95
CA ASP A 280 -10.70 22.82 -0.78
C ASP A 280 -9.60 22.75 0.28
N ALA A 281 -8.68 23.70 0.25
CA ALA A 281 -7.70 23.90 1.31
C ALA A 281 -8.36 24.22 2.65
N VAL A 282 -7.69 23.89 3.74
CA VAL A 282 -8.14 24.18 5.11
C VAL A 282 -7.04 24.92 5.83
N ASP A 283 -7.40 25.98 6.54
CA ASP A 283 -6.56 26.74 7.47
C ASP A 283 -7.29 26.84 8.81
N GLN A 284 -6.80 26.19 9.84
CA GLN A 284 -7.34 26.14 11.20
C GLN A 284 -6.29 26.23 12.28
N THR A 285 -5.00 26.17 11.92
CA THR A 285 -3.90 26.13 12.89
C THR A 285 -2.77 27.07 12.51
N GLN A 286 -2.02 27.50 13.51
CA GLN A 286 -0.83 28.34 13.39
C GLN A 286 0.34 27.75 14.19
N ASN A 287 1.53 28.31 14.05
CA ASN A 287 2.66 28.04 14.95
C ASN A 287 2.23 28.20 16.41
N GLY A 288 2.60 27.24 17.24
CA GLY A 288 2.30 27.29 18.65
C GLY A 288 2.83 26.05 19.38
N LEU A 289 3.13 26.23 20.66
CA LEU A 289 3.65 25.20 21.56
C LEU A 289 2.56 24.56 22.42
N THR A 290 1.34 25.10 22.35
CA THR A 290 0.18 24.58 23.08
C THR A 290 -0.99 24.44 22.15
N ARG A 291 -1.88 23.47 22.42
CA ARG A 291 -3.11 23.29 21.65
C ARG A 291 -3.96 24.55 21.55
N SER A 292 -3.95 25.41 22.56
CA SER A 292 -4.68 26.68 22.56
C SER A 292 -4.07 27.68 21.59
N GLU A 293 -2.74 27.76 21.55
CA GLU A 293 -1.98 28.64 20.64
C GLU A 293 -2.10 28.16 19.21
N VAL A 294 -2.06 26.83 19.00
CA VAL A 294 -2.15 26.22 17.67
C VAL A 294 -3.51 26.44 17.00
N LYS A 295 -4.60 26.50 17.76
CA LYS A 295 -5.97 26.62 17.21
C LYS A 295 -6.34 28.02 16.72
N HIS A 296 -5.55 28.59 15.82
CA HIS A 296 -5.84 29.87 15.16
C HIS A 296 -5.46 29.78 13.68
N LYS A 297 -6.08 30.61 12.88
CA LYS A 297 -5.74 30.73 11.46
C LYS A 297 -4.50 31.59 11.29
N ASP A 298 -3.60 31.18 10.42
CA ASP A 298 -2.39 31.95 10.09
C ASP A 298 -2.29 32.31 8.60
N GLY A 299 -3.29 31.92 7.80
CA GLY A 299 -3.27 32.13 6.36
C GLY A 299 -2.43 31.11 5.59
N VAL A 300 -1.96 30.04 6.27
CA VAL A 300 -1.22 28.94 5.64
C VAL A 300 -2.09 27.69 5.68
N SER A 301 -2.11 26.91 4.60
CA SER A 301 -2.95 25.72 4.51
C SER A 301 -2.45 24.60 5.41
N ASP A 302 -3.35 24.05 6.23
CA ASP A 302 -3.17 22.82 7.00
C ASP A 302 -3.50 21.58 6.15
N ARG A 303 -4.41 21.75 5.21
CA ARG A 303 -4.74 20.76 4.19
C ARG A 303 -4.72 21.44 2.83
N VAL A 304 -4.08 20.80 1.87
CA VAL A 304 -3.98 21.31 0.50
C VAL A 304 -5.33 21.28 -0.22
N ASN A 305 -5.48 22.15 -1.20
CA ASN A 305 -6.50 21.97 -2.22
C ASN A 305 -6.11 20.77 -3.10
N LEU A 306 -7.04 19.86 -3.29
CA LEU A 306 -6.77 18.61 -3.98
C LEU A 306 -7.89 18.28 -4.97
N THR A 307 -7.53 18.03 -6.20
CA THR A 307 -8.42 17.46 -7.22
C THR A 307 -7.79 16.22 -7.81
N VAL A 308 -8.50 15.09 -7.74
CA VAL A 308 -8.04 13.81 -8.33
C VAL A 308 -9.13 13.25 -9.24
N ASN A 309 -8.75 12.96 -10.49
CA ASN A 309 -9.59 12.30 -11.46
C ASN A 309 -9.02 10.93 -11.81
N ASN A 310 -9.84 9.90 -11.77
CA ASN A 310 -9.48 8.55 -12.19
C ASN A 310 -10.47 8.05 -13.23
N LEU A 311 -9.96 7.38 -14.24
CA LEU A 311 -10.73 6.65 -15.23
C LEU A 311 -10.05 5.31 -15.45
N GLY A 312 -10.80 4.23 -15.50
CA GLY A 312 -10.25 2.92 -15.80
C GLY A 312 -11.23 1.97 -16.43
N PHE A 313 -10.67 0.93 -17.04
CA PHE A 313 -11.42 -0.18 -17.60
C PHE A 313 -10.69 -1.51 -17.36
N GLY A 314 -11.43 -2.59 -17.37
CA GLY A 314 -10.94 -3.96 -17.38
C GLY A 314 -11.73 -4.79 -18.39
N LEU A 315 -11.03 -5.35 -19.37
CA LEU A 315 -11.58 -6.29 -20.35
C LEU A 315 -11.12 -7.70 -19.96
N TYR A 316 -12.06 -8.59 -19.79
CA TYR A 316 -11.84 -9.98 -19.38
C TYR A 316 -12.33 -10.91 -20.49
N LEU A 317 -11.46 -11.77 -20.96
CA LEU A 317 -11.79 -12.84 -21.91
C LEU A 317 -11.62 -14.17 -21.18
N PHE A 318 -12.72 -14.90 -21.07
CA PHE A 318 -12.79 -16.22 -20.44
C PHE A 318 -12.80 -17.29 -21.53
N SER A 319 -11.91 -18.25 -21.44
CA SER A 319 -11.67 -19.29 -22.45
C SER A 319 -11.42 -18.72 -23.86
N PRO A 320 -10.50 -17.73 -24.03
CA PRO A 320 -10.24 -17.17 -25.34
C PRO A 320 -9.49 -18.11 -26.29
N PHE A 321 -8.64 -19.01 -25.78
CA PHE A 321 -7.79 -19.87 -26.60
C PHE A 321 -8.00 -21.36 -26.27
N VAL A 322 -8.08 -21.69 -24.97
CA VAL A 322 -8.35 -23.04 -24.46
C VAL A 322 -9.42 -22.98 -23.39
N GLU A 323 -9.97 -24.10 -23.01
CA GLU A 323 -10.97 -24.17 -21.98
C GLU A 323 -10.43 -23.72 -20.62
N ASN A 324 -11.19 -22.84 -19.94
CA ASN A 324 -10.86 -22.25 -18.63
C ASN A 324 -9.62 -21.36 -18.57
N ASP A 325 -9.01 -20.98 -19.69
CA ASP A 325 -8.01 -19.91 -19.65
C ASP A 325 -8.67 -18.52 -19.48
N LYS A 326 -7.89 -17.57 -18.99
CA LYS A 326 -8.38 -16.20 -18.77
C LYS A 326 -7.32 -15.19 -19.22
N LEU A 327 -7.73 -14.25 -20.07
CA LEU A 327 -6.94 -13.12 -20.48
C LEU A 327 -7.59 -11.84 -19.97
N VAL A 328 -6.83 -11.00 -19.28
CA VAL A 328 -7.29 -9.74 -18.73
C VAL A 328 -6.43 -8.59 -19.22
N LEU A 329 -7.06 -7.55 -19.74
CA LEU A 329 -6.44 -6.29 -20.09
C LEU A 329 -7.07 -5.18 -19.26
N ARG A 330 -6.27 -4.47 -18.47
CA ARG A 330 -6.72 -3.31 -17.68
C ARG A 330 -5.99 -2.05 -18.12
N GLY A 331 -6.69 -0.96 -18.06
CA GLY A 331 -6.11 0.38 -18.29
C GLY A 331 -6.64 1.37 -17.28
N LYS A 332 -5.74 2.22 -16.75
CA LYS A 332 -6.09 3.26 -15.78
C LYS A 332 -5.40 4.58 -16.15
N LEU A 333 -6.15 5.67 -16.03
CA LEU A 333 -5.67 7.03 -16.17
C LEU A 333 -5.95 7.78 -14.88
N MET A 334 -4.98 8.56 -14.44
CA MET A 334 -5.10 9.40 -13.26
C MET A 334 -4.51 10.78 -13.55
N ASN A 335 -5.24 11.81 -13.14
CA ASN A 335 -4.78 13.20 -13.13
C ASN A 335 -4.99 13.77 -11.73
N GLU A 336 -3.97 14.41 -11.19
CA GLU A 336 -4.05 15.12 -9.90
C GLU A 336 -3.56 16.54 -10.05
N HIS A 337 -4.29 17.47 -9.43
CA HIS A 337 -3.83 18.82 -9.13
C HIS A 337 -3.90 19.04 -7.63
N ARG A 338 -2.75 19.36 -7.03
CA ARG A 338 -2.57 19.57 -5.60
C ARG A 338 -1.84 20.90 -5.40
N TYR A 339 -2.36 21.76 -4.53
CA TYR A 339 -1.67 22.98 -4.16
C TYR A 339 -2.00 23.40 -2.73
N GLY A 340 -1.00 23.95 -2.04
CA GLY A 340 -1.07 24.40 -0.64
C GLY A 340 -0.02 25.45 -0.36
N GLY A 341 -0.02 25.98 0.86
CA GLY A 341 0.89 27.02 1.33
C GLY A 341 0.17 28.29 1.77
N VAL A 342 0.76 29.46 1.52
CA VAL A 342 0.23 30.75 1.95
C VAL A 342 -1.05 31.11 1.22
N MET A 343 -2.19 31.09 1.92
CA MET A 343 -3.53 31.32 1.37
C MET A 343 -3.94 32.80 1.31
N THR A 344 -3.26 33.64 2.07
CA THR A 344 -3.53 35.08 2.14
C THR A 344 -2.86 35.87 1.01
N ASP A 345 -1.95 35.24 0.29
CA ASP A 345 -1.31 35.79 -0.89
C ASP A 345 -2.28 35.73 -2.07
N ASP A 346 -2.43 36.85 -2.82
CA ASP A 346 -3.19 36.90 -4.06
C ASP A 346 -2.63 35.94 -5.14
N LEU A 347 -1.39 35.48 -4.93
CA LEU A 347 -0.68 34.49 -5.73
C LEU A 347 -0.88 33.04 -5.26
N TYR A 348 -1.71 32.78 -4.25
CA TYR A 348 -1.92 31.45 -3.70
C TYR A 348 -2.22 30.38 -4.76
N LEU A 349 -3.03 30.71 -5.72
CA LEU A 349 -3.32 29.83 -6.88
C LEU A 349 -2.25 29.89 -7.96
N ASN A 350 -1.27 30.74 -7.80
CA ASN A 350 -0.17 30.98 -8.71
C ASN A 350 1.12 30.35 -8.14
N PRO A 351 1.92 29.66 -8.97
CA PRO A 351 3.17 29.03 -8.51
C PRO A 351 4.26 29.99 -8.03
N PHE A 352 4.03 31.29 -8.03
CA PHE A 352 4.97 32.30 -7.53
C PHE A 352 4.82 32.64 -6.04
N SER A 353 3.81 32.15 -5.37
CA SER A 353 3.66 32.39 -3.95
C SER A 353 4.76 31.67 -3.16
N ALA A 354 5.51 32.40 -2.35
CA ALA A 354 6.51 31.83 -1.47
C ALA A 354 5.84 30.87 -0.45
N GLY A 355 6.48 29.75 -0.16
CA GLY A 355 5.92 28.72 0.72
C GLY A 355 4.70 28.00 0.12
N THR A 356 4.51 28.07 -1.19
CA THR A 356 3.39 27.41 -1.89
C THR A 356 3.89 26.26 -2.73
N GLU A 357 3.25 25.11 -2.57
CA GLU A 357 3.44 23.97 -3.45
C GLU A 357 2.28 23.82 -4.42
N ASN A 358 2.59 23.66 -5.72
CA ASN A 358 1.63 23.42 -6.78
C ASN A 358 2.12 22.24 -7.62
N ILE A 359 1.43 21.11 -7.49
CA ILE A 359 1.85 19.82 -8.06
C ILE A 359 0.80 19.33 -9.06
N LEU A 360 1.22 19.10 -10.29
CA LEU A 360 0.43 18.44 -11.32
C LEU A 360 0.99 17.05 -11.60
N THR A 361 0.17 16.03 -11.42
CA THR A 361 0.55 14.64 -11.66
C THR A 361 -0.38 14.00 -12.69
N ASN A 362 0.21 13.31 -13.66
CA ASN A 362 -0.50 12.47 -14.62
C ASN A 362 0.10 11.08 -14.57
N ARG A 363 -0.74 10.06 -14.46
CA ARG A 363 -0.33 8.66 -14.46
C ARG A 363 -1.21 7.84 -15.38
N MET A 364 -0.58 6.94 -16.12
CA MET A 364 -1.24 5.96 -16.95
C MET A 364 -0.66 4.59 -16.63
N SER A 365 -1.51 3.58 -16.50
CA SER A 365 -1.08 2.18 -16.45
C SER A 365 -1.84 1.32 -17.43
N VAL A 366 -1.17 0.27 -17.91
CA VAL A 366 -1.74 -0.79 -18.72
C VAL A 366 -1.20 -2.11 -18.18
N ASP A 367 -2.10 -3.01 -17.85
CA ASP A 367 -1.79 -4.31 -17.25
C ASP A 367 -2.40 -5.42 -18.10
N LEU A 368 -1.62 -6.45 -18.37
CA LEU A 368 -2.03 -7.64 -19.12
C LEU A 368 -1.74 -8.88 -18.26
N ASP A 369 -2.76 -9.69 -18.01
CA ASP A 369 -2.63 -10.96 -17.30
C ASP A 369 -3.19 -12.10 -18.14
N TYR A 370 -2.49 -13.21 -18.21
CA TYR A 370 -2.95 -14.43 -18.84
C TYR A 370 -2.75 -15.62 -17.94
N ASN A 371 -3.83 -16.26 -17.58
CA ASN A 371 -3.85 -17.47 -16.76
C ASN A 371 -4.20 -18.65 -17.65
N LEU A 372 -3.30 -19.61 -17.77
CA LEU A 372 -3.44 -20.82 -18.58
C LEU A 372 -3.45 -22.05 -17.68
N PRO A 373 -4.61 -22.67 -17.46
CA PRO A 373 -4.66 -23.99 -16.81
C PRO A 373 -4.06 -25.07 -17.71
N LEU A 374 -3.24 -25.93 -17.13
CA LEU A 374 -2.60 -27.08 -17.79
C LEU A 374 -3.09 -28.37 -17.13
N GLY A 375 -4.21 -28.89 -17.62
CA GLY A 375 -4.94 -29.97 -16.95
C GLY A 375 -5.47 -29.56 -15.57
N ASN A 376 -5.72 -30.54 -14.70
CA ASN A 376 -6.42 -30.29 -13.42
C ASN A 376 -5.50 -29.89 -12.26
N CYS A 377 -4.19 -29.98 -12.42
CA CYS A 377 -3.23 -29.80 -11.33
C CYS A 377 -2.22 -28.69 -11.56
N SER A 378 -2.12 -28.15 -12.76
CA SER A 378 -1.08 -27.17 -13.10
C SER A 378 -1.64 -25.90 -13.70
N GLN A 379 -0.92 -24.80 -13.56
CA GLN A 379 -1.25 -23.50 -14.15
C GLN A 379 0.01 -22.76 -14.52
N PHE A 380 -0.08 -22.08 -15.63
CA PHE A 380 0.93 -21.15 -16.10
C PHE A 380 0.32 -19.76 -16.10
N ASP A 381 1.00 -18.80 -15.46
CA ASP A 381 0.56 -17.42 -15.37
C ASP A 381 1.61 -16.51 -16.01
N LEU A 382 1.16 -15.60 -16.85
CA LEU A 382 1.95 -14.56 -17.46
C LEU A 382 1.29 -13.22 -17.13
N ALA A 383 2.07 -12.29 -16.59
CA ALA A 383 1.60 -10.92 -16.37
C ALA A 383 2.63 -9.90 -16.84
N ALA A 384 2.17 -8.75 -17.25
CA ALA A 384 3.01 -7.62 -17.59
C ALA A 384 2.27 -6.31 -17.29
N ALA A 385 2.88 -5.43 -16.51
CA ALA A 385 2.34 -4.11 -16.27
C ALA A 385 3.32 -3.03 -16.77
N TRP A 386 2.76 -1.99 -17.35
CA TRP A 386 3.50 -0.79 -17.72
C TRP A 386 2.85 0.44 -17.10
N VAL A 387 3.67 1.28 -16.47
CA VAL A 387 3.24 2.52 -15.83
C VAL A 387 4.07 3.68 -16.36
N TYR A 388 3.38 4.70 -16.85
CA TYR A 388 3.95 6.00 -17.14
C TYR A 388 3.47 7.03 -16.13
N HIS A 389 4.41 7.77 -15.52
CA HIS A 389 4.13 8.78 -14.53
C HIS A 389 4.85 10.08 -14.89
N LYS A 390 4.12 11.18 -14.91
CA LYS A 390 4.64 12.52 -15.13
C LYS A 390 4.21 13.43 -13.98
N ARG A 391 5.17 14.17 -13.41
CA ARG A 391 4.94 15.17 -12.37
C ARG A 391 5.61 16.48 -12.75
N ASN A 392 4.88 17.57 -12.57
CA ASN A 392 5.41 18.93 -12.64
C ASN A 392 5.06 19.61 -11.32
N ALA A 393 6.04 20.25 -10.68
CA ALA A 393 5.83 20.89 -9.40
C ALA A 393 6.52 22.27 -9.37
N THR A 394 5.96 23.18 -8.58
CA THR A 394 6.70 24.33 -8.10
C THR A 394 7.80 23.89 -7.16
N ASN A 395 8.80 24.72 -6.97
CA ASN A 395 9.86 24.53 -6.01
C ASN A 395 10.02 25.88 -5.27
N ASP A 396 9.54 25.91 -4.06
CA ASP A 396 9.59 27.10 -3.21
C ASP A 396 11.03 27.55 -2.96
N THR A 397 11.98 26.62 -2.80
CA THR A 397 13.41 26.94 -2.68
C THR A 397 13.92 27.74 -3.89
N PHE A 398 13.58 27.31 -5.11
CA PHE A 398 13.94 28.07 -6.32
C PHE A 398 13.30 29.47 -6.30
N LEU A 399 12.00 29.54 -6.03
CA LEU A 399 11.26 30.79 -6.06
C LEU A 399 11.79 31.77 -5.03
N ASN A 400 12.04 31.31 -3.79
CA ASN A 400 12.58 32.14 -2.72
C ASN A 400 13.99 32.64 -3.05
N SER A 401 14.87 31.76 -3.55
CA SER A 401 16.24 32.14 -3.92
C SER A 401 16.27 33.10 -5.12
N TYR A 402 15.37 32.86 -6.12
CA TYR A 402 15.26 33.74 -7.28
C TYR A 402 14.72 35.11 -6.88
N MET A 403 13.58 35.19 -6.21
CA MET A 403 12.95 36.45 -5.79
C MET A 403 13.79 37.20 -4.76
N GLY A 404 14.53 36.51 -3.89
CA GLY A 404 15.49 37.11 -2.94
C GLY A 404 16.70 37.74 -3.63
N SER A 405 17.16 37.17 -4.74
CA SER A 405 18.35 37.63 -5.47
C SER A 405 18.03 38.62 -6.62
N HIS A 406 16.74 38.67 -7.05
CA HIS A 406 16.27 39.55 -8.09
C HIS A 406 15.26 40.54 -7.50
N GLN A 407 15.73 41.77 -7.28
CA GLN A 407 14.91 42.85 -6.73
C GLN A 407 15.03 44.06 -7.65
N ASP A 408 13.93 44.81 -7.81
CA ASP A 408 13.92 46.06 -8.51
C ASP A 408 14.62 47.19 -7.68
N ALA A 409 14.72 48.36 -8.25
CA ALA A 409 15.37 49.50 -7.56
C ALA A 409 14.64 49.95 -6.29
N GLU A 410 13.38 49.62 -6.16
CA GLU A 410 12.50 49.87 -5.00
C GLU A 410 12.53 48.74 -3.98
N GLY A 411 13.24 47.64 -4.23
CA GLY A 411 13.38 46.50 -3.34
C GLY A 411 12.24 45.45 -3.47
N ASN A 412 11.38 45.60 -4.48
CA ASN A 412 10.36 44.61 -4.72
C ASN A 412 10.93 43.38 -5.46
N ALA A 413 10.52 42.21 -5.08
CA ALA A 413 10.99 40.97 -5.72
C ALA A 413 10.51 40.86 -7.17
N GLU A 414 11.44 40.64 -8.07
CA GLU A 414 11.12 40.29 -9.46
C GLU A 414 10.65 38.82 -9.57
N ARG A 415 9.61 38.60 -10.36
CA ARG A 415 9.09 37.25 -10.59
C ARG A 415 9.82 36.58 -11.75
N PRO A 416 10.11 35.27 -11.65
CA PRO A 416 10.68 34.54 -12.77
C PRO A 416 9.67 34.43 -13.95
N ASP A 417 10.18 34.15 -15.13
CA ASP A 417 9.35 33.92 -16.33
C ASP A 417 8.36 32.77 -16.14
N VAL A 418 7.24 32.82 -16.87
CA VAL A 418 6.18 31.80 -16.83
C VAL A 418 6.71 30.37 -17.08
N GLU A 419 7.72 30.20 -17.91
CA GLU A 419 8.36 28.91 -18.17
C GLU A 419 9.12 28.37 -16.95
N MET A 420 9.58 29.24 -16.08
CA MET A 420 10.28 28.91 -14.84
C MET A 420 9.33 28.61 -13.67
N MET A 421 8.02 28.81 -13.84
CA MET A 421 7.00 28.63 -12.80
C MET A 421 6.88 27.19 -12.26
N ARG A 422 7.31 26.21 -13.03
CA ARG A 422 7.35 24.81 -12.60
C ARG A 422 8.74 24.24 -12.78
N PRO A 423 9.64 24.64 -11.88
CA PRO A 423 11.05 24.32 -11.99
C PRO A 423 11.36 22.84 -11.84
N TYR A 424 10.46 22.05 -11.25
CA TYR A 424 10.62 20.62 -11.14
C TYR A 424 9.73 19.88 -12.15
N GLN A 425 10.34 19.00 -12.91
CA GLN A 425 9.65 18.11 -13.85
C GLN A 425 10.23 16.71 -13.76
N ALA A 426 9.38 15.72 -13.61
CA ALA A 426 9.77 14.31 -13.56
C ALA A 426 8.96 13.47 -14.56
N ARG A 427 9.62 12.48 -15.14
CA ARG A 427 9.00 11.46 -16.01
C ARG A 427 9.57 10.10 -15.66
N GLU A 428 8.69 9.18 -15.34
CA GLU A 428 9.04 7.83 -14.98
C GLU A 428 8.32 6.81 -15.85
N ASN A 429 9.05 5.78 -16.25
CA ASN A 429 8.52 4.61 -16.92
C ASN A 429 8.91 3.37 -16.12
N THR A 430 7.93 2.56 -15.77
CA THR A 430 8.13 1.30 -15.06
C THR A 430 7.50 0.17 -15.86
N PHE A 431 8.22 -0.93 -16.01
CA PHE A 431 7.75 -2.14 -16.67
C PHE A 431 8.02 -3.35 -15.77
N THR A 432 6.98 -4.14 -15.49
CA THR A 432 7.03 -5.27 -14.55
C THR A 432 6.49 -6.54 -15.20
N PRO A 433 7.29 -7.29 -15.97
CA PRO A 433 6.90 -8.60 -16.48
C PRO A 433 7.05 -9.65 -15.39
N SER A 434 6.13 -10.60 -15.34
CA SER A 434 6.22 -11.78 -14.50
C SER A 434 5.74 -13.04 -15.21
N VAL A 435 6.29 -14.17 -14.82
CA VAL A 435 5.88 -15.49 -15.28
C VAL A 435 5.97 -16.45 -14.11
N SER A 436 4.95 -17.28 -13.95
CA SER A 436 4.97 -18.34 -12.96
C SER A 436 4.31 -19.61 -13.46
N PHE A 437 4.76 -20.70 -12.89
CA PHE A 437 4.19 -22.03 -13.09
C PHE A 437 3.93 -22.65 -11.73
N SER A 438 2.73 -23.13 -11.50
CA SER A 438 2.38 -23.84 -10.28
C SER A 438 1.77 -25.20 -10.60
N THR A 439 2.08 -26.19 -9.78
CA THR A 439 1.58 -27.56 -9.96
C THR A 439 1.36 -28.26 -8.63
N ALA A 440 0.26 -29.00 -8.52
CA ALA A 440 0.01 -29.85 -7.36
C ALA A 440 0.67 -31.22 -7.59
N LEU A 441 1.52 -31.65 -6.67
CA LEU A 441 2.28 -32.91 -6.68
C LEU A 441 1.99 -33.72 -5.41
N GLY A 442 0.86 -34.43 -5.39
CA GLY A 442 0.44 -35.18 -4.21
C GLY A 442 0.22 -34.30 -2.99
N ALA A 443 1.09 -34.37 -1.98
CA ALA A 443 1.02 -33.56 -0.76
C ALA A 443 1.65 -32.16 -0.89
N SER A 444 2.21 -31.83 -2.03
CA SER A 444 2.93 -30.58 -2.30
C SER A 444 2.25 -29.75 -3.38
N THR A 445 2.35 -28.42 -3.27
CA THR A 445 2.06 -27.47 -4.36
C THR A 445 3.31 -26.68 -4.65
N LEU A 446 3.97 -27.03 -5.75
CA LEU A 446 5.19 -26.35 -6.21
C LEU A 446 4.84 -25.11 -7.02
N LEU A 447 5.48 -23.99 -6.72
CA LEU A 447 5.43 -22.73 -7.46
C LEU A 447 6.84 -22.32 -7.86
N VAL A 448 7.04 -22.06 -9.16
CA VAL A 448 8.31 -21.55 -9.71
C VAL A 448 8.01 -20.35 -10.58
N GLY A 449 8.83 -19.31 -10.52
CA GLY A 449 8.60 -18.15 -11.36
C GLY A 449 9.79 -17.22 -11.49
N ALA A 450 9.59 -16.23 -12.35
CA ALA A 450 10.51 -15.12 -12.56
C ALA A 450 9.73 -13.82 -12.68
N GLN A 451 10.31 -12.75 -12.17
CA GLN A 451 9.70 -11.40 -12.17
C GLN A 451 10.78 -10.36 -12.46
N GLY A 452 10.45 -9.43 -13.35
CA GLY A 452 11.28 -8.28 -13.64
C GLY A 452 10.66 -7.00 -13.05
N TYR A 453 11.51 -6.06 -12.66
CA TYR A 453 11.14 -4.69 -12.33
C TYR A 453 12.16 -3.77 -13.01
N PHE A 454 11.71 -2.99 -13.97
CA PHE A 454 12.55 -2.11 -14.78
C PHE A 454 11.96 -0.71 -14.72
N THR A 455 12.69 0.21 -14.10
CA THR A 455 12.23 1.60 -14.03
C THR A 455 13.31 2.57 -14.46
N ARG A 456 12.86 3.65 -15.07
CA ARG A 456 13.69 4.78 -15.49
C ARG A 456 12.99 6.06 -15.14
N LEU A 457 13.66 6.88 -14.36
CA LEU A 457 13.21 8.18 -13.93
C LEU A 457 14.15 9.24 -14.48
N ARG A 458 13.58 10.27 -15.09
CA ARG A 458 14.28 11.48 -15.51
C ARG A 458 13.65 12.64 -14.77
N GLU A 459 14.47 13.38 -14.06
CA GLU A 459 14.08 14.58 -13.32
C GLU A 459 14.88 15.78 -13.83
N THR A 460 14.21 16.90 -13.99
CA THR A 460 14.83 18.22 -14.23
C THR A 460 14.42 19.14 -13.11
N GLY A 461 15.40 19.83 -12.51
CA GLY A 461 15.19 20.86 -11.52
C GLY A 461 15.77 22.19 -11.98
N LEU A 462 15.13 23.29 -11.63
CA LEU A 462 15.66 24.63 -11.79
C LEU A 462 16.00 25.18 -10.40
N TYR A 463 17.15 25.78 -10.27
CA TYR A 463 17.69 26.34 -9.02
C TYR A 463 18.24 27.73 -9.28
N CYS A 464 18.35 28.51 -8.19
CA CYS A 464 19.00 29.81 -8.22
C CYS A 464 20.08 29.83 -7.12
N VAL A 465 21.23 30.44 -7.42
CA VAL A 465 22.32 30.61 -6.45
C VAL A 465 21.94 31.75 -5.50
N ASP A 466 21.77 31.43 -4.24
CA ASP A 466 21.35 32.33 -3.17
C ASP A 466 22.50 32.75 -2.22
N ASP A 467 23.69 32.22 -2.41
CA ASP A 467 24.90 32.68 -1.70
C ASP A 467 25.37 34.01 -2.23
N ALA A 468 25.12 35.07 -1.48
CA ALA A 468 25.53 36.44 -1.81
C ALA A 468 27.06 36.65 -1.97
N SER A 469 27.87 35.72 -1.43
CA SER A 469 29.33 35.73 -1.60
C SER A 469 29.80 35.08 -2.89
N SER A 470 28.91 34.35 -3.57
CA SER A 470 29.20 33.66 -4.84
C SER A 470 29.28 34.63 -6.01
N ALA A 471 30.26 34.45 -6.90
CA ALA A 471 30.33 35.15 -8.17
C ALA A 471 29.12 34.88 -9.11
N TYR A 472 28.32 33.87 -8.80
CA TYR A 472 27.13 33.46 -9.53
C TYR A 472 25.82 33.81 -8.81
N TYR A 473 25.87 34.67 -7.78
CA TYR A 473 24.67 35.06 -7.05
C TYR A 473 23.53 35.47 -7.99
N GLY A 474 22.35 34.99 -7.74
CA GLY A 474 21.16 35.22 -8.59
C GLY A 474 21.15 34.44 -9.91
N THR A 475 22.18 33.68 -10.24
CA THR A 475 22.18 32.89 -11.49
C THR A 475 21.28 31.67 -11.37
N ALA A 476 20.27 31.58 -12.24
CA ALA A 476 19.45 30.38 -12.38
C ALA A 476 20.21 29.30 -13.18
N TYR A 477 20.13 28.04 -12.72
CA TYR A 477 20.75 26.91 -13.40
C TYR A 477 19.85 25.69 -13.40
N THR A 478 19.98 24.86 -14.44
CA THR A 478 19.21 23.63 -14.58
C THR A 478 20.04 22.43 -14.13
N SER A 479 19.41 21.53 -13.39
CA SER A 479 19.94 20.21 -13.09
C SER A 479 19.12 19.12 -13.81
N LEU A 480 19.79 18.03 -14.13
CA LEU A 480 19.20 16.85 -14.75
C LEU A 480 19.68 15.60 -14.03
N SER A 481 18.75 14.86 -13.46
CA SER A 481 19.00 13.53 -12.92
C SER A 481 18.39 12.45 -13.80
N ARG A 482 19.15 11.41 -14.07
CA ARG A 482 18.71 10.19 -14.75
C ARG A 482 18.94 9.01 -13.84
N LYS A 483 17.86 8.40 -13.37
CA LYS A 483 17.89 7.26 -12.47
C LYS A 483 17.36 6.02 -13.18
N HIS A 484 17.96 4.89 -12.87
CA HIS A 484 17.46 3.59 -13.30
C HIS A 484 17.54 2.58 -12.17
N ALA A 485 16.54 1.73 -12.05
CA ALA A 485 16.59 0.54 -11.22
C ALA A 485 16.04 -0.64 -12.01
N ASN A 486 16.85 -1.69 -12.10
CA ASN A 486 16.50 -2.93 -12.75
C ASN A 486 16.68 -4.06 -11.74
N GLU A 487 15.65 -4.83 -11.56
CA GLU A 487 15.64 -6.02 -10.73
C GLU A 487 15.11 -7.19 -11.53
N PHE A 488 15.75 -8.32 -11.47
CA PHE A 488 15.27 -9.55 -12.07
C PHE A 488 15.42 -10.67 -11.07
N GLY A 489 14.28 -11.23 -10.65
CA GLY A 489 14.21 -12.23 -9.59
C GLY A 489 13.67 -13.56 -10.10
N PHE A 490 14.30 -14.64 -9.65
CA PHE A 490 13.81 -16.02 -9.79
C PHE A 490 13.39 -16.51 -8.42
N PHE A 491 12.24 -17.17 -8.33
CA PHE A 491 11.75 -17.74 -7.08
C PHE A 491 11.20 -19.14 -7.26
N ILE A 492 11.35 -19.92 -6.20
CA ILE A 492 10.75 -21.24 -6.04
C ILE A 492 10.20 -21.38 -4.63
N GLN A 493 9.04 -21.98 -4.51
CA GLN A 493 8.37 -22.26 -3.25
C GLN A 493 7.64 -23.58 -3.36
N ASP A 494 7.61 -24.34 -2.26
CA ASP A 494 6.78 -25.53 -2.12
C ASP A 494 5.85 -25.38 -0.91
N GLU A 495 4.56 -25.65 -1.09
CA GLU A 495 3.59 -25.79 -0.01
C GLU A 495 3.41 -27.27 0.31
N TRP A 496 4.16 -27.75 1.25
CA TRP A 496 4.23 -29.17 1.57
C TRP A 496 3.37 -29.52 2.78
N ASN A 497 2.33 -30.31 2.58
CA ASN A 497 1.50 -30.89 3.64
C ASN A 497 2.20 -32.10 4.23
N VAL A 498 3.08 -31.87 5.22
CA VAL A 498 3.96 -32.89 5.81
C VAL A 498 3.17 -33.93 6.58
N LEU A 499 2.19 -33.47 7.34
CA LEU A 499 1.30 -34.28 8.18
C LEU A 499 -0.11 -33.67 8.14
N ARG A 500 -1.10 -34.44 8.62
CA ARG A 500 -2.45 -33.91 8.78
C ARG A 500 -2.43 -32.68 9.70
N GLY A 501 -2.79 -31.51 9.15
CA GLY A 501 -2.80 -30.25 9.86
C GLY A 501 -1.48 -29.48 9.87
N LEU A 502 -0.35 -30.06 9.45
CA LEU A 502 0.94 -29.35 9.35
C LEU A 502 1.34 -29.10 7.89
N THR A 503 1.42 -27.84 7.51
CA THR A 503 1.93 -27.39 6.22
C THR A 503 3.23 -26.62 6.43
N LEU A 504 4.29 -26.97 5.71
CA LEU A 504 5.55 -26.24 5.63
C LEU A 504 5.64 -25.55 4.27
N VAL A 505 6.19 -24.33 4.27
CA VAL A 505 6.35 -23.55 3.04
C VAL A 505 7.79 -23.03 2.95
N PRO A 506 8.75 -23.89 2.53
CA PRO A 506 10.07 -23.42 2.15
C PRO A 506 10.01 -22.64 0.84
N GLY A 507 10.75 -21.56 0.76
CA GLY A 507 10.88 -20.76 -0.45
C GLY A 507 12.22 -20.05 -0.50
N ILE A 508 12.68 -19.77 -1.71
CA ILE A 508 13.88 -18.97 -1.96
C ILE A 508 13.69 -18.13 -3.20
N ARG A 509 14.19 -16.90 -3.14
CA ARG A 509 14.29 -16.00 -4.28
C ARG A 509 15.74 -15.53 -4.46
N VAL A 510 16.15 -15.45 -5.71
CA VAL A 510 17.44 -14.89 -6.12
C VAL A 510 17.18 -13.69 -6.99
N ASP A 511 17.64 -12.51 -6.56
CA ASP A 511 17.46 -11.26 -7.30
C ASP A 511 18.79 -10.71 -7.80
N LEU A 512 18.78 -10.27 -9.04
CA LEU A 512 19.86 -9.55 -9.71
C LEU A 512 19.49 -8.07 -9.74
N HIS A 513 20.17 -7.27 -8.93
CA HIS A 513 19.95 -5.83 -8.84
C HIS A 513 20.98 -5.07 -9.65
N LYS A 514 20.50 -4.08 -10.40
CA LYS A 514 21.32 -3.06 -11.04
C LYS A 514 20.58 -1.74 -10.98
N SER A 515 21.13 -0.79 -10.24
CA SER A 515 20.59 0.57 -10.17
C SER A 515 21.70 1.62 -10.24
N GLY A 516 21.36 2.81 -10.63
CA GLY A 516 22.30 3.91 -10.68
C GLY A 516 21.64 5.24 -10.97
N GLU A 517 22.42 6.29 -10.73
CA GLU A 517 22.03 7.67 -10.95
C GLU A 517 23.17 8.42 -11.66
N GLU A 518 22.79 9.20 -12.66
CA GLU A 518 23.65 10.17 -13.33
C GLU A 518 23.05 11.54 -13.11
N TYR A 519 23.84 12.46 -12.60
CA TYR A 519 23.43 13.83 -12.33
C TYR A 519 24.27 14.81 -13.14
N GLU A 520 23.62 15.75 -13.78
CA GLU A 520 24.25 16.83 -14.54
C GLU A 520 23.70 18.17 -14.04
N ALA A 521 24.56 19.10 -13.72
CA ALA A 521 24.21 20.48 -13.44
C ALA A 521 25.02 21.42 -14.33
N SER A 522 24.58 22.66 -14.44
CA SER A 522 25.36 23.67 -15.15
C SER A 522 26.74 23.82 -14.50
N GLN A 523 27.79 23.44 -15.21
CA GLN A 523 29.17 23.50 -14.74
C GLN A 523 29.65 24.92 -14.41
N GLN A 524 28.94 25.94 -14.85
CA GLN A 524 29.28 27.32 -14.54
C GLN A 524 29.12 27.69 -13.07
N VAL A 525 28.26 26.94 -12.35
CA VAL A 525 27.90 27.25 -10.96
C VAL A 525 28.62 26.34 -9.96
N PHE A 526 29.04 25.14 -10.38
CA PHE A 526 29.71 24.16 -9.51
C PHE A 526 30.98 23.65 -10.14
N ASP A 527 32.09 23.81 -9.40
CA ASP A 527 33.41 23.28 -9.78
C ASP A 527 33.56 21.75 -9.59
N SER A 528 32.62 21.12 -8.88
CA SER A 528 32.65 19.70 -8.55
C SER A 528 31.76 18.89 -9.45
N ALA A 529 32.31 17.79 -9.98
CA ALA A 529 31.50 16.77 -10.63
C ALA A 529 30.62 16.06 -9.60
N PHE A 530 29.31 15.93 -9.90
CA PHE A 530 28.41 15.13 -9.08
C PHE A 530 28.74 13.64 -9.26
N PRO A 531 28.71 12.84 -8.18
CA PRO A 531 29.10 11.45 -8.27
C PRO A 531 28.06 10.67 -9.10
N LYS A 532 28.59 9.88 -10.03
CA LYS A 532 27.82 8.84 -10.69
C LYS A 532 27.76 7.64 -9.75
N THR A 533 26.54 7.16 -9.46
CA THR A 533 26.34 5.98 -8.65
C THR A 533 26.00 4.78 -9.52
N ASP A 534 26.60 3.63 -9.27
CA ASP A 534 26.28 2.35 -9.94
C ASP A 534 26.33 1.25 -8.89
N PHE A 535 25.18 0.61 -8.69
CA PHE A 535 25.02 -0.47 -7.72
C PHE A 535 24.67 -1.76 -8.44
N LYS A 536 25.43 -2.82 -8.19
CA LYS A 536 25.17 -4.16 -8.72
C LYS A 536 25.30 -5.16 -7.60
N LYS A 537 24.27 -5.97 -7.40
CA LYS A 537 24.29 -7.03 -6.40
C LYS A 537 23.37 -8.18 -6.76
N THR A 538 23.82 -9.39 -6.42
CA THR A 538 22.97 -10.58 -6.38
C THR A 538 22.61 -10.84 -4.93
N THR A 539 21.32 -11.05 -4.65
CA THR A 539 20.82 -11.35 -3.32
C THR A 539 20.11 -12.69 -3.28
N PHE A 540 20.18 -13.34 -2.12
CA PHE A 540 19.51 -14.60 -1.84
C PHE A 540 18.57 -14.35 -0.67
N ASN A 541 17.28 -14.60 -0.88
CA ASN A 541 16.21 -14.31 0.07
C ASN A 541 15.45 -15.60 0.40
N PRO A 542 15.98 -16.45 1.33
CA PRO A 542 15.28 -17.63 1.80
C PRO A 542 14.13 -17.25 2.76
N ARG A 543 13.10 -18.10 2.76
CA ARG A 543 11.96 -18.05 3.66
C ARG A 543 11.52 -19.45 4.06
N LEU A 544 11.10 -19.60 5.30
CA LEU A 544 10.39 -20.79 5.77
C LEU A 544 9.16 -20.36 6.56
N ALA A 545 7.98 -20.80 6.13
CA ALA A 545 6.76 -20.66 6.90
C ALA A 545 6.22 -22.02 7.30
N ALA A 546 5.53 -22.07 8.42
CA ALA A 546 4.86 -23.24 8.96
C ALA A 546 3.46 -22.86 9.42
N LYS A 547 2.47 -23.68 9.09
CA LYS A 547 1.11 -23.61 9.61
C LYS A 547 0.79 -24.93 10.29
N TYR A 548 0.28 -24.84 11.51
CA TYR A 548 -0.22 -26.00 12.23
C TYR A 548 -1.67 -25.78 12.66
N LYS A 549 -2.57 -26.58 12.11
CA LYS A 549 -3.98 -26.62 12.47
C LYS A 549 -4.13 -27.52 13.71
N VAL A 550 -4.15 -26.90 14.89
CA VAL A 550 -4.31 -27.60 16.18
C VAL A 550 -5.71 -28.20 16.28
N SER A 551 -6.71 -27.44 15.83
CA SER A 551 -8.12 -27.85 15.72
C SER A 551 -8.79 -27.05 14.59
N ASP A 552 -10.07 -27.28 14.33
CA ASP A 552 -10.83 -26.48 13.36
C ASP A 552 -10.96 -25.02 13.78
N ALA A 553 -10.83 -24.75 15.07
CA ALA A 553 -10.91 -23.40 15.63
C ALA A 553 -9.56 -22.75 15.89
N LEU A 554 -8.46 -23.49 16.03
CA LEU A 554 -7.16 -22.93 16.42
C LEU A 554 -6.07 -23.26 15.41
N VAL A 555 -5.46 -22.23 14.85
CA VAL A 555 -4.37 -22.30 13.87
C VAL A 555 -3.17 -21.54 14.41
N LEU A 556 -2.01 -22.18 14.44
CA LEU A 556 -0.72 -21.57 14.73
C LEU A 556 0.07 -21.40 13.46
N ARG A 557 0.80 -20.28 13.35
CA ARG A 557 1.66 -19.99 12.21
C ARG A 557 3.00 -19.45 12.69
N ALA A 558 4.07 -19.86 12.02
CA ALA A 558 5.40 -19.33 12.23
C ALA A 558 6.00 -18.99 10.87
N ASN A 559 6.74 -17.89 10.79
CA ASN A 559 7.41 -17.47 9.56
C ASN A 559 8.76 -16.86 9.89
N VAL A 560 9.80 -17.29 9.20
CA VAL A 560 11.12 -16.65 9.21
C VAL A 560 11.56 -16.43 7.76
N GLY A 561 12.10 -15.25 7.49
CA GLY A 561 12.58 -14.94 6.15
C GLY A 561 13.50 -13.75 6.14
N THR A 562 14.22 -13.60 5.06
CA THR A 562 15.15 -12.50 4.83
C THR A 562 14.55 -11.47 3.89
N GLY A 563 14.99 -10.23 4.03
CA GLY A 563 14.66 -9.11 3.17
C GLY A 563 15.90 -8.36 2.72
N PHE A 564 15.78 -7.66 1.61
CA PHE A 564 16.81 -6.82 1.06
C PHE A 564 16.20 -5.54 0.49
N ARG A 565 16.89 -4.41 0.69
CA ARG A 565 16.55 -3.13 0.08
C ARG A 565 17.80 -2.57 -0.60
N ALA A 566 17.66 -2.22 -1.89
CA ALA A 566 18.75 -1.60 -2.64
C ALA A 566 18.97 -0.16 -2.16
N PRO A 567 20.23 0.32 -2.10
CA PRO A 567 20.56 1.64 -1.54
C PRO A 567 20.15 2.81 -2.44
N TYR A 568 19.78 2.58 -3.66
CA TYR A 568 19.40 3.60 -4.63
C TYR A 568 17.94 3.43 -5.07
N GLY A 569 17.07 3.15 -4.11
CA GLY A 569 15.62 3.15 -4.32
C GLY A 569 15.11 4.55 -4.64
N PHE A 570 14.17 4.65 -5.57
CA PHE A 570 13.66 5.94 -6.05
C PHE A 570 12.73 6.61 -5.03
N SER A 571 12.10 5.84 -4.15
CA SER A 571 11.13 6.32 -3.17
C SER A 571 11.71 7.25 -2.09
N GLU A 572 13.01 7.25 -1.94
CA GLU A 572 13.69 7.97 -0.86
C GLU A 572 14.07 9.41 -1.20
N ASP A 573 14.21 9.71 -2.50
CA ASP A 573 14.59 11.04 -2.97
C ASP A 573 13.42 12.00 -3.09
N LEU A 574 12.22 11.55 -2.77
CA LEU A 574 11.00 12.15 -3.27
C LEU A 574 10.16 12.87 -2.23
N HIS A 575 10.71 13.23 -1.11
CA HIS A 575 10.13 14.30 -0.33
C HIS A 575 10.52 15.64 -0.99
N LEU A 576 9.91 15.88 -2.14
CA LEU A 576 10.23 17.01 -3.02
C LEU A 576 9.43 18.26 -2.69
N CYS A 577 9.00 18.42 -1.45
CA CYS A 577 8.58 19.72 -0.96
C CYS A 577 9.72 20.74 -1.07
N SER A 578 10.94 20.28 -0.93
CA SER A 578 12.14 21.10 -1.11
C SER A 578 12.76 20.99 -2.51
N GLY A 579 12.20 20.20 -3.43
CA GLY A 579 12.60 20.15 -4.85
C GLY A 579 14.08 19.94 -5.13
N SER A 580 14.83 19.46 -4.13
CA SER A 580 16.27 19.50 -4.21
C SER A 580 16.85 18.14 -4.62
N PRO A 581 17.41 17.98 -5.82
CA PRO A 581 18.30 16.87 -6.12
C PRO A 581 19.64 16.97 -5.37
N ARG A 582 19.78 17.91 -4.43
CA ARG A 582 20.99 18.12 -3.62
C ARG A 582 21.13 17.12 -2.47
N VAL A 583 20.70 15.90 -2.67
CA VAL A 583 20.91 14.81 -1.72
C VAL A 583 22.12 14.00 -2.14
N TRP A 584 23.15 14.01 -1.33
CA TRP A 584 24.34 13.21 -1.56
C TRP A 584 24.03 11.73 -1.34
N LYS A 585 24.46 10.89 -2.30
CA LYS A 585 24.52 9.45 -2.15
C LYS A 585 25.93 8.99 -2.27
N SER A 586 26.48 8.49 -1.17
CA SER A 586 27.83 7.93 -1.19
C SER A 586 27.91 6.72 -2.14
N SER A 587 29.01 6.62 -2.90
CA SER A 587 29.29 5.41 -3.69
C SER A 587 29.43 4.15 -2.82
N ASP A 588 29.70 4.32 -1.52
CA ASP A 588 29.92 3.25 -0.55
C ASP A 588 28.63 2.82 0.15
N LEU A 589 27.49 3.42 -0.20
CA LEU A 589 26.21 3.11 0.39
C LEU A 589 25.85 1.64 0.15
N LYS A 590 25.63 0.90 1.25
CA LYS A 590 25.34 -0.53 1.23
C LYS A 590 23.85 -0.79 1.17
N GLY A 591 23.45 -1.87 0.54
CA GLY A 591 22.06 -2.32 0.60
C GLY A 591 21.70 -2.84 2.00
N GLU A 592 20.55 -2.41 2.49
CA GLU A 592 19.99 -2.84 3.77
C GLU A 592 19.53 -4.30 3.70
N ARG A 593 19.76 -5.06 4.76
CA ARG A 593 19.33 -6.45 4.90
C ARG A 593 18.49 -6.63 6.13
N SER A 594 17.55 -7.56 6.08
CA SER A 594 16.75 -7.90 7.23
C SER A 594 16.57 -9.39 7.42
N ILE A 595 16.27 -9.77 8.67
CA ILE A 595 15.73 -11.07 9.03
C ILE A 595 14.49 -10.80 9.88
N SER A 596 13.35 -11.32 9.43
CA SER A 596 12.08 -11.16 10.12
C SER A 596 11.60 -12.50 10.68
N TYR A 597 11.10 -12.47 11.91
CA TYR A 597 10.51 -13.59 12.64
C TYR A 597 9.08 -13.21 13.01
N ASN A 598 8.13 -14.07 12.70
CA ASN A 598 6.74 -13.92 13.10
C ASN A 598 6.21 -15.23 13.67
N LEU A 599 5.49 -15.13 14.78
CA LEU A 599 4.77 -16.23 15.40
C LEU A 599 3.34 -15.75 15.66
N SER A 600 2.35 -16.44 15.14
CA SER A 600 0.96 -16.07 15.34
C SER A 600 0.07 -17.24 15.73
N GLY A 601 -0.98 -16.93 16.47
CA GLY A 601 -2.06 -17.84 16.79
C GLY A 601 -3.41 -17.18 16.54
N ASP A 602 -4.27 -17.86 15.79
CA ASP A 602 -5.60 -17.38 15.47
C ASP A 602 -6.63 -18.40 15.94
N PHE A 603 -7.59 -17.90 16.74
CA PHE A 603 -8.75 -18.67 17.18
C PHE A 603 -9.98 -18.21 16.40
N TYR A 604 -10.62 -19.15 15.73
CA TYR A 604 -11.82 -18.97 14.93
C TYR A 604 -13.01 -19.64 15.60
N GLY A 605 -13.67 -18.96 16.53
CA GLY A 605 -14.93 -19.40 17.12
C GLY A 605 -16.12 -19.07 16.23
N LYS A 606 -17.30 -19.51 16.65
CA LYS A 606 -18.55 -19.26 15.89
C LYS A 606 -18.87 -17.75 15.80
N ASP A 607 -18.75 -17.05 16.92
CA ASP A 607 -19.13 -15.64 17.06
C ASP A 607 -17.97 -14.76 17.52
N VAL A 608 -16.76 -15.34 17.65
CA VAL A 608 -15.55 -14.63 18.13
C VAL A 608 -14.35 -15.12 17.36
N GLN A 609 -13.56 -14.17 16.91
CA GLN A 609 -12.22 -14.38 16.36
C GLN A 609 -11.22 -13.68 17.28
N LEU A 610 -10.17 -14.39 17.68
CA LEU A 610 -9.05 -13.82 18.43
C LEU A 610 -7.76 -14.06 17.66
N SER A 611 -6.86 -13.11 17.70
CA SER A 611 -5.56 -13.20 17.06
C SER A 611 -4.46 -12.63 17.93
N LEU A 612 -3.34 -13.31 17.90
CA LEU A 612 -2.09 -12.91 18.54
C LEU A 612 -0.98 -13.02 17.49
N ASN A 613 -0.16 -11.99 17.37
CA ASN A 613 1.04 -12.03 16.54
C ASN A 613 2.21 -11.41 17.28
N ILE A 614 3.33 -12.13 17.38
CA ILE A 614 4.59 -11.66 17.92
C ILE A 614 5.56 -11.55 16.74
N PHE A 615 6.20 -10.42 16.60
CA PHE A 615 7.12 -10.18 15.50
C PHE A 615 8.43 -9.56 15.96
N ARG A 616 9.47 -9.82 15.20
CA ARG A 616 10.78 -9.16 15.30
C ARG A 616 11.42 -9.10 13.92
N THR A 617 11.93 -7.93 13.55
CA THR A 617 12.76 -7.72 12.36
C THR A 617 14.08 -7.08 12.77
N ASP A 618 15.16 -7.79 12.53
CA ASP A 618 16.52 -7.28 12.69
C ASP A 618 16.98 -6.69 11.33
N LEU A 619 17.45 -5.46 11.37
CA LEU A 619 17.93 -4.69 10.22
C LEU A 619 19.43 -4.51 10.33
N LYS A 620 20.13 -4.73 9.25
CA LYS A 620 21.57 -4.49 9.12
C LYS A 620 21.86 -3.45 8.07
N ASP A 621 22.83 -2.57 8.34
CA ASP A 621 23.22 -1.47 7.46
C ASP A 621 22.00 -0.56 7.14
N LYS A 622 21.18 -0.21 8.14
CA LYS A 622 19.98 0.61 7.93
C LYS A 622 20.32 1.91 7.22
N ILE A 623 19.62 2.19 6.13
CA ILE A 623 19.78 3.43 5.37
C ILE A 623 18.85 4.49 5.96
N GLN A 624 19.38 5.68 6.16
CA GLN A 624 18.64 6.82 6.69
C GLN A 624 19.06 8.11 5.99
N PHE A 625 18.10 8.99 5.85
CA PHE A 625 18.32 10.39 5.44
C PHE A 625 18.88 11.17 6.63
N ALA A 626 19.90 11.98 6.37
CA ALA A 626 20.59 12.77 7.37
C ALA A 626 21.03 14.12 6.78
N PRO A 627 21.24 15.16 7.62
CA PRO A 627 21.92 16.35 7.19
C PRO A 627 23.31 16.01 6.62
N ALA A 628 23.73 16.72 5.59
CA ALA A 628 25.02 16.51 4.97
C ALA A 628 26.16 16.77 5.96
N SER A 629 27.18 15.92 5.93
CA SER A 629 28.44 16.17 6.66
C SER A 629 29.13 17.44 6.14
N ASP A 630 30.04 18.01 6.92
CA ASP A 630 30.71 19.24 6.54
C ASP A 630 31.48 19.13 5.21
N ASP A 631 32.04 17.95 4.92
CA ASP A 631 32.74 17.74 3.65
C ASP A 631 31.75 17.64 2.47
N VAL A 632 30.57 17.08 2.71
CA VAL A 632 29.49 16.99 1.72
C VAL A 632 28.82 18.35 1.51
N LYS A 633 28.68 19.17 2.56
CA LYS A 633 28.19 20.57 2.46
C LYS A 633 29.11 21.42 1.59
N LYS A 634 30.43 21.25 1.71
CA LYS A 634 31.44 21.95 0.85
C LYS A 634 31.26 21.63 -0.65
N LEU A 635 30.63 20.50 -0.97
CA LEU A 635 30.27 20.09 -2.33
C LEU A 635 28.92 20.66 -2.79
N GLY A 636 28.22 21.45 -1.96
CA GLY A 636 26.94 22.08 -2.27
C GLY A 636 25.70 21.24 -1.96
N TYR A 637 25.82 20.13 -1.20
CA TYR A 637 24.71 19.29 -0.78
C TYR A 637 24.20 19.69 0.59
N THR A 638 22.88 19.69 0.78
CA THR A 638 22.23 19.98 2.06
C THR A 638 22.00 18.71 2.88
N TYR A 639 21.74 17.59 2.21
CA TYR A 639 21.39 16.31 2.82
C TYR A 639 22.18 15.17 2.22
N GLN A 640 22.23 14.04 2.94
CA GLN A 640 22.87 12.82 2.48
C GLN A 640 22.09 11.57 2.89
N TRP A 641 22.23 10.52 2.09
CA TRP A 641 21.85 9.16 2.48
C TRP A 641 23.07 8.43 3.04
N GLU A 642 22.90 7.81 4.19
CA GLU A 642 23.97 7.07 4.86
C GLU A 642 23.47 5.75 5.46
N ASN A 643 24.38 4.79 5.63
CA ASN A 643 24.13 3.63 6.47
C ASN A 643 24.44 4.00 7.92
N VAL A 644 23.42 4.12 8.73
CA VAL A 644 23.57 4.66 10.10
C VAL A 644 23.99 3.64 11.13
N ASP A 645 23.33 2.50 11.24
CA ASP A 645 23.59 1.43 12.20
C ASP A 645 22.73 0.19 11.90
N ASP A 646 23.03 -0.90 12.61
CA ASP A 646 22.11 -2.00 12.75
C ASP A 646 20.96 -1.57 13.68
N ALA A 647 19.76 -2.07 13.39
CA ALA A 647 18.56 -1.75 14.15
C ALA A 647 17.67 -2.98 14.31
N TYR A 648 16.72 -2.93 15.22
CA TYR A 648 15.64 -3.90 15.25
C TYR A 648 14.30 -3.24 15.56
N VAL A 649 13.25 -3.85 15.06
CA VAL A 649 11.87 -3.57 15.45
C VAL A 649 11.23 -4.86 15.93
N GLN A 650 10.44 -4.78 17.01
CA GLN A 650 9.73 -5.93 17.55
C GLN A 650 8.42 -5.50 18.19
N GLY A 651 7.48 -6.40 18.31
CA GLY A 651 6.21 -6.06 18.91
C GLY A 651 5.27 -7.23 19.09
N LEU A 652 4.13 -6.89 19.67
CA LEU A 652 3.00 -7.76 19.94
C LEU A 652 1.76 -7.13 19.34
N GLU A 653 1.04 -7.86 18.51
CA GLU A 653 -0.25 -7.47 17.96
C GLU A 653 -1.34 -8.38 18.54
N LEU A 654 -2.38 -7.78 19.06
CA LEU A 654 -3.58 -8.43 19.57
C LEU A 654 -4.76 -8.02 18.70
N GLY A 655 -5.62 -8.95 18.33
CA GLY A 655 -6.86 -8.68 17.63
C GLY A 655 -8.01 -9.48 18.23
N ALA A 656 -9.16 -8.86 18.29
CA ALA A 656 -10.41 -9.51 18.65
C ALA A 656 -11.52 -8.99 17.77
N LYS A 657 -12.35 -9.88 17.24
CA LYS A 657 -13.57 -9.54 16.52
C LYS A 657 -14.69 -10.42 17.07
N ALA A 658 -15.78 -9.81 17.47
CA ALA A 658 -16.91 -10.51 18.04
C ALA A 658 -18.21 -10.11 17.37
N HIS A 659 -19.12 -11.07 17.26
CA HIS A 659 -20.46 -10.91 16.70
C HIS A 659 -21.50 -11.42 17.71
N PRO A 660 -21.72 -10.65 18.84
CA PRO A 660 -22.54 -11.11 19.95
C PRO A 660 -23.99 -11.41 19.58
N CYS A 661 -24.50 -10.74 18.55
CA CYS A 661 -25.81 -10.99 17.98
C CYS A 661 -25.83 -10.63 16.49
N ARG A 662 -26.84 -11.08 15.76
CA ARG A 662 -26.94 -11.02 14.30
C ARG A 662 -26.59 -9.67 13.66
N ASP A 663 -26.95 -8.57 14.32
CA ASP A 663 -26.82 -7.22 13.75
C ASP A 663 -25.68 -6.42 14.37
N PHE A 664 -24.90 -6.99 15.28
CA PHE A 664 -23.89 -6.27 16.05
C PHE A 664 -22.52 -6.91 15.94
N THR A 665 -21.54 -6.14 15.49
CA THR A 665 -20.13 -6.57 15.38
C THR A 665 -19.23 -5.58 16.11
N VAL A 666 -18.28 -6.10 16.86
CA VAL A 666 -17.23 -5.32 17.53
C VAL A 666 -15.88 -5.83 17.10
N GLY A 667 -15.01 -4.92 16.72
CA GLY A 667 -13.60 -5.20 16.45
C GLY A 667 -12.70 -4.39 17.38
N LEU A 668 -11.61 -5.00 17.82
CA LEU A 668 -10.56 -4.37 18.62
C LEU A 668 -9.21 -4.87 18.15
N SER A 669 -8.26 -3.98 17.96
CA SER A 669 -6.87 -4.35 17.77
C SER A 669 -5.95 -3.49 18.64
N TRP A 670 -4.84 -4.08 19.05
CA TRP A 670 -3.84 -3.41 19.85
C TRP A 670 -2.45 -3.86 19.41
N THR A 671 -1.55 -2.91 19.23
CA THR A 671 -0.16 -3.18 18.83
C THR A 671 0.78 -2.48 19.81
N PHE A 672 1.69 -3.25 20.38
CA PHE A 672 2.78 -2.76 21.21
C PHE A 672 4.07 -2.91 20.43
N ASN A 673 4.81 -1.80 20.28
CA ASN A 673 5.98 -1.73 19.42
C ASN A 673 7.23 -1.24 20.17
N GLN A 674 8.37 -1.78 19.79
CA GLN A 674 9.68 -1.28 20.19
C GLN A 674 10.63 -1.29 18.99
N GLY A 675 11.18 -0.12 18.66
CA GLY A 675 12.22 0.03 17.64
C GLY A 675 13.47 0.65 18.25
N LYS A 676 14.65 0.04 18.02
CA LYS A 676 15.92 0.52 18.56
C LYS A 676 17.06 0.30 17.59
N PHE A 677 17.99 1.24 17.59
CA PHE A 677 19.35 1.06 17.05
C PHE A 677 20.18 0.19 17.99
N LYS A 678 21.20 -0.44 17.46
CA LYS A 678 22.14 -1.27 18.21
C LYS A 678 23.02 -0.43 19.15
N HIS A 679 23.53 0.68 18.63
CA HIS A 679 24.34 1.64 19.36
C HIS A 679 23.55 2.91 19.65
N GLU A 680 23.99 3.65 20.65
CA GLU A 680 23.44 4.98 20.92
C GLU A 680 23.87 5.93 19.81
N ARG A 681 22.93 6.77 19.40
CA ARG A 681 23.18 7.83 18.44
C ARG A 681 23.06 9.17 19.14
N ALA A 682 23.93 10.10 18.81
CA ALA A 682 23.80 11.47 19.23
C ALA A 682 22.51 12.04 18.63
N GLU A 683 21.52 12.24 19.47
CA GLU A 683 20.30 12.96 19.16
C GLU A 683 20.40 14.31 19.83
N TRP A 684 20.23 15.36 19.04
CA TRP A 684 20.43 16.70 19.52
C TRP A 684 19.41 17.10 20.56
N THR A 685 19.95 17.58 21.71
CA THR A 685 19.19 18.38 22.65
C THR A 685 20.07 19.54 23.04
N ASP A 686 19.58 20.73 22.84
CA ASP A 686 20.18 21.87 23.47
C ASP A 686 19.54 22.06 24.86
N PRO A 687 20.25 21.81 25.98
CA PRO A 687 19.70 22.01 27.31
C PRO A 687 19.51 23.51 27.65
N SER A 688 20.05 24.40 26.88
CA SER A 688 19.90 25.87 27.05
C SER A 688 18.74 26.43 26.19
N ASP A 689 18.04 25.61 25.42
CA ASP A 689 16.92 26.03 24.59
C ASP A 689 15.82 26.66 25.48
N GLU A 690 15.44 27.89 25.19
CA GLU A 690 14.41 28.61 25.95
C GLU A 690 13.06 27.88 25.94
N GLU A 691 12.74 27.13 24.89
CA GLU A 691 11.55 26.29 24.81
C GLU A 691 11.55 25.13 25.80
N ASN A 692 12.70 24.48 26.01
CA ASN A 692 12.87 23.47 27.03
C ASN A 692 12.66 24.00 28.43
N VAL A 693 13.14 25.20 28.67
CA VAL A 693 13.00 25.90 29.97
C VAL A 693 11.54 26.33 30.17
N LYS A 694 10.88 26.81 29.11
CA LYS A 694 9.53 27.36 29.16
C LYS A 694 8.46 26.27 29.28
N TYR A 695 8.67 25.09 28.68
CA TYR A 695 7.68 24.01 28.64
C TYR A 695 8.27 22.64 29.03
N PRO A 696 8.92 22.47 30.18
CA PRO A 696 9.64 21.25 30.55
C PRO A 696 8.76 20.02 30.70
N SER A 697 7.44 20.21 30.85
CA SER A 697 6.48 19.11 30.98
C SER A 697 6.02 18.54 29.63
N ARG A 698 6.27 19.23 28.53
CA ARG A 698 5.81 18.84 27.19
C ARG A 698 6.91 18.29 26.31
N LEU A 699 8.10 18.78 26.49
CA LEU A 699 9.24 18.50 25.64
C LEU A 699 10.27 17.71 26.46
N ASN A 700 10.29 16.39 26.27
CA ASN A 700 11.36 15.56 26.81
C ASN A 700 12.38 15.35 25.70
N TYR A 701 13.47 16.05 25.78
CA TYR A 701 14.62 15.83 24.88
C TYR A 701 15.53 14.74 25.42
N ALA A 702 16.07 13.90 24.53
CA ALA A 702 17.08 12.90 24.87
C ALA A 702 18.41 13.28 24.22
N LYS A 703 19.51 13.33 24.98
CA LYS A 703 20.85 13.65 24.46
C LYS A 703 21.45 12.52 23.62
N GLU A 704 21.18 11.28 24.02
CA GLU A 704 21.61 10.08 23.32
C GLU A 704 20.48 9.07 23.38
N SER A 705 20.24 8.37 22.30
CA SER A 705 19.14 7.42 22.26
C SER A 705 19.38 6.31 21.24
N LYS A 706 18.86 5.14 21.56
CA LYS A 706 18.77 4.00 20.65
C LYS A 706 17.42 3.95 19.94
N HIS A 707 16.51 4.90 20.21
CA HIS A 707 15.15 4.82 19.66
C HIS A 707 15.11 5.22 18.17
N ILE A 708 14.28 4.52 17.43
CA ILE A 708 13.92 4.90 16.06
C ILE A 708 12.83 5.97 16.15
N SER A 709 13.02 7.08 15.44
CA SER A 709 12.03 8.16 15.36
C SER A 709 10.75 7.72 14.64
N ARG A 710 9.64 8.43 14.92
CA ARG A 710 8.31 8.19 14.34
C ARG A 710 7.76 6.79 14.58
N PHE A 711 8.12 6.21 15.70
CA PHE A 711 7.81 4.86 16.11
C PHE A 711 6.97 4.87 17.40
N PRO A 712 5.63 4.89 17.33
CA PRO A 712 4.79 4.89 18.52
C PRO A 712 4.94 3.57 19.28
N ALA A 713 5.11 3.66 20.59
CA ALA A 713 5.23 2.48 21.44
C ALA A 713 3.94 1.63 21.47
N MET A 714 2.80 2.25 21.18
CA MET A 714 1.49 1.61 21.21
C MET A 714 0.58 2.25 20.17
N THR A 715 -0.17 1.42 19.46
CA THR A 715 -1.33 1.82 18.64
C THR A 715 -2.52 0.91 18.95
N GLY A 716 -3.72 1.42 18.79
CA GLY A 716 -4.94 0.64 18.97
C GLY A 716 -6.01 1.11 18.01
N ASP A 717 -6.87 0.18 17.59
CA ASP A 717 -8.02 0.48 16.75
C ASP A 717 -9.24 -0.28 17.25
N TRP A 718 -10.41 0.32 17.10
CA TRP A 718 -11.68 -0.31 17.43
C TRP A 718 -12.75 0.03 16.40
N SER A 719 -13.68 -0.89 16.25
CA SER A 719 -14.87 -0.71 15.41
C SER A 719 -16.11 -1.25 16.11
N ILE A 720 -17.20 -0.58 15.96
CA ILE A 720 -18.52 -0.99 16.42
C ILE A 720 -19.48 -0.80 15.25
N ASP A 721 -20.06 -1.89 14.78
CA ASP A 721 -21.03 -1.91 13.70
C ASP A 721 -22.37 -2.44 14.21
N TYR A 722 -23.46 -1.71 13.96
CA TYR A 722 -24.82 -2.13 14.25
C TYR A 722 -25.70 -1.97 13.01
N THR A 723 -26.26 -3.08 12.52
CA THR A 723 -26.94 -3.14 11.21
C THR A 723 -28.37 -3.65 11.31
N PRO A 724 -29.28 -2.95 12.04
CA PRO A 724 -30.67 -3.39 12.20
C PRO A 724 -31.50 -3.13 10.93
N GLY A 725 -31.87 -4.18 10.23
CA GLY A 725 -32.70 -4.12 9.03
C GLY A 725 -32.07 -3.23 7.93
N ALA A 726 -32.77 -2.14 7.57
CA ALA A 726 -32.30 -1.22 6.52
C ALA A 726 -31.26 -0.19 6.99
N TRP A 727 -30.98 -0.11 8.26
CA TRP A 727 -30.00 0.84 8.84
C TRP A 727 -28.65 0.19 9.07
N SER A 728 -27.60 1.00 8.97
CA SER A 728 -26.27 0.63 9.40
C SER A 728 -25.62 1.81 10.11
N PHE A 729 -25.14 1.54 11.33
CA PHE A 729 -24.42 2.48 12.18
C PHE A 729 -23.02 1.94 12.38
N SER A 730 -22.00 2.74 12.11
CA SER A 730 -20.61 2.38 12.29
C SER A 730 -19.89 3.46 13.09
N ILE A 731 -19.16 3.04 14.10
CA ILE A 731 -18.24 3.88 14.88
C ILE A 731 -16.88 3.21 14.79
N THR A 732 -15.88 3.96 14.34
CA THR A 732 -14.49 3.50 14.34
C THR A 732 -13.64 4.48 15.12
N GLY A 733 -12.58 3.98 15.73
CA GLY A 733 -11.64 4.83 16.40
C GLY A 733 -10.23 4.27 16.37
N SER A 734 -9.26 5.14 16.57
CA SER A 734 -7.86 4.78 16.68
C SER A 734 -7.20 5.49 17.86
N LEU A 735 -6.18 4.85 18.43
CA LEU A 735 -5.29 5.39 19.44
C LEU A 735 -3.88 5.38 18.89
N GLN A 736 -3.20 6.50 18.96
CA GLN A 736 -1.75 6.58 18.81
C GLN A 736 -1.12 6.94 20.16
N GLY A 737 -0.23 6.09 20.63
CA GLY A 737 0.57 6.34 21.83
C GLY A 737 1.66 7.37 21.59
N LYS A 738 2.41 7.66 22.63
CA LYS A 738 3.58 8.55 22.56
C LYS A 738 4.61 8.00 21.58
N MET A 739 5.21 8.90 20.81
CA MET A 739 6.36 8.59 19.96
C MET A 739 7.39 9.71 20.04
N ARG A 740 8.57 9.46 19.54
CA ARG A 740 9.60 10.47 19.33
C ARG A 740 9.60 10.85 17.87
N ILE A 741 9.72 12.13 17.58
CA ILE A 741 9.86 12.66 16.23
C ILE A 741 11.05 13.61 16.16
N ASP A 742 11.73 13.61 15.03
CA ASP A 742 12.78 14.57 14.75
C ASP A 742 12.13 15.92 14.45
N TYR A 743 12.74 16.98 14.93
CA TYR A 743 12.40 18.36 14.64
C TYR A 743 13.67 19.08 14.17
N ASN A 744 13.61 19.64 12.99
CA ASN A 744 14.69 20.39 12.38
C ASN A 744 14.35 21.88 12.45
N SER A 745 15.10 22.65 13.25
CA SER A 745 14.94 24.09 13.34
C SER A 745 15.97 24.78 12.46
N GLU A 746 15.54 25.66 11.57
CA GLU A 746 16.43 26.49 10.75
C GLU A 746 17.18 27.53 11.59
N ASP A 747 16.53 28.02 12.64
CA ASP A 747 17.10 29.04 13.54
C ASP A 747 18.33 28.55 14.33
N ASP A 748 18.44 27.23 14.54
CA ASP A 748 19.54 26.60 15.30
C ASP A 748 20.63 25.99 14.39
N GLY A 749 20.76 26.45 13.16
CA GLY A 749 21.77 25.96 12.22
C GLY A 749 21.55 24.55 11.74
N ASN A 750 20.29 24.15 11.49
CA ASN A 750 19.86 22.83 11.01
C ASN A 750 20.18 21.68 11.99
N MET A 751 20.09 21.91 13.28
CA MET A 751 20.25 20.84 14.27
C MET A 751 18.93 20.08 14.47
N SER A 752 18.97 18.76 14.31
CA SER A 752 17.83 17.89 14.61
C SER A 752 17.64 17.75 16.10
N LYS A 753 16.45 18.08 16.58
CA LYS A 753 16.00 17.87 17.95
C LYS A 753 14.99 16.72 17.98
N ILE A 754 14.92 15.99 19.10
CA ILE A 754 13.93 14.94 19.27
C ILE A 754 12.87 15.35 20.26
N LYS A 755 11.63 15.36 19.81
CA LYS A 755 10.46 15.67 20.62
C LYS A 755 9.62 14.42 20.90
N LYS A 756 8.99 14.37 22.08
CA LYS A 756 8.01 13.37 22.47
C LYS A 756 6.60 13.90 22.23
N THR A 757 5.84 13.19 21.43
CA THR A 757 4.44 13.55 21.16
C THR A 757 3.51 13.16 22.30
N SER A 758 2.38 13.84 22.41
CA SER A 758 1.25 13.40 23.23
C SER A 758 0.53 12.20 22.61
N PRO A 759 -0.06 11.30 23.43
CA PRO A 759 -0.97 10.29 22.90
C PRO A 759 -2.29 10.93 22.52
N PHE A 760 -2.97 10.38 21.50
CA PHE A 760 -4.29 10.87 21.08
C PHE A 760 -5.20 9.78 20.55
N THR A 761 -6.49 10.06 20.50
CA THR A 761 -7.51 9.20 19.87
C THR A 761 -8.26 9.96 18.80
N LEU A 762 -8.58 9.27 17.71
CA LEU A 762 -9.47 9.75 16.67
C LEU A 762 -10.74 8.90 16.64
N TRP A 763 -11.87 9.53 16.41
CA TRP A 763 -13.17 8.86 16.36
C TRP A 763 -13.90 9.26 15.09
N ASN A 764 -14.45 8.27 14.39
CA ASN A 764 -15.22 8.48 13.17
C ASN A 764 -16.57 7.79 13.31
N THR A 765 -17.57 8.33 12.64
CA THR A 765 -18.91 7.74 12.63
C THR A 765 -19.50 7.76 11.23
N ARG A 766 -20.32 6.75 10.93
CA ARG A 766 -21.12 6.69 9.70
C ARG A 766 -22.47 6.07 10.00
N VAL A 767 -23.50 6.69 9.46
CA VAL A 767 -24.87 6.17 9.47
C VAL A 767 -25.32 6.03 8.03
N SER A 768 -25.94 4.93 7.71
CA SER A 768 -26.53 4.73 6.37
C SER A 768 -27.88 4.05 6.47
N ARG A 769 -28.72 4.32 5.47
CA ARG A 769 -30.04 3.70 5.34
C ARG A 769 -30.25 3.23 3.91
N GLN A 770 -30.61 1.97 3.76
CA GLN A 770 -31.07 1.43 2.49
C GLN A 770 -32.51 1.89 2.23
N VAL A 771 -32.75 2.52 1.09
CA VAL A 771 -34.07 3.00 0.65
C VAL A 771 -34.47 2.23 -0.60
N GLY A 772 -35.44 1.34 -0.46
CA GLY A 772 -35.74 0.36 -1.50
C GLY A 772 -34.58 -0.59 -1.76
N LYS A 773 -34.49 -1.14 -2.97
CA LYS A 773 -33.45 -2.12 -3.34
C LYS A 773 -32.18 -1.47 -3.92
N THR A 774 -32.29 -0.27 -4.40
CA THR A 774 -31.27 0.36 -5.25
C THR A 774 -30.56 1.56 -4.63
N CYS A 775 -31.14 2.23 -3.64
CA CYS A 775 -30.63 3.50 -3.12
C CYS A 775 -30.16 3.35 -1.68
N THR A 776 -28.98 3.90 -1.35
CA THR A 776 -28.47 4.04 0.02
C THR A 776 -28.16 5.50 0.30
N LEU A 777 -28.79 6.06 1.32
CA LEU A 777 -28.46 7.37 1.88
C LEU A 777 -27.44 7.20 3.01
N TYR A 778 -26.45 8.06 3.10
CA TYR A 778 -25.48 7.99 4.20
C TYR A 778 -24.97 9.37 4.62
N ALA A 779 -24.56 9.46 5.88
CA ALA A 779 -23.88 10.61 6.45
C ALA A 779 -22.90 10.16 7.52
N GLY A 780 -21.92 11.01 7.82
CA GLY A 780 -20.94 10.70 8.86
C GLY A 780 -19.97 11.83 9.14
N GLY A 781 -19.04 11.54 10.03
CA GLY A 781 -17.97 12.48 10.39
C GLY A 781 -16.67 11.74 10.68
N LYS A 782 -15.56 12.37 10.36
CA LYS A 782 -14.21 11.95 10.72
C LYS A 782 -13.65 12.90 11.77
N ASN A 783 -12.85 12.37 12.71
CA ASN A 783 -12.31 13.13 13.83
C ASN A 783 -13.40 13.94 14.57
N ILE A 784 -14.52 13.29 14.92
CA ILE A 784 -15.74 13.95 15.42
C ILE A 784 -15.54 14.77 16.69
N PHE A 785 -14.48 14.50 17.46
CA PHE A 785 -14.11 15.27 18.65
C PHE A 785 -13.12 16.40 18.35
N SER A 786 -12.84 16.67 17.06
CA SER A 786 -11.97 17.76 16.59
C SER A 786 -10.60 17.77 17.28
N TYR A 787 -9.98 16.60 17.41
CA TYR A 787 -8.62 16.57 17.92
C TYR A 787 -7.67 17.25 16.93
N ILE A 788 -6.81 18.12 17.44
CA ILE A 788 -5.74 18.79 16.70
C ILE A 788 -4.46 18.57 17.52
N GLN A 789 -3.32 18.40 16.86
CA GLN A 789 -2.05 18.20 17.56
C GLN A 789 -1.72 19.36 18.51
N ASP A 790 -0.98 19.05 19.57
CA ASP A 790 -0.77 20.00 20.68
C ASP A 790 0.20 21.12 20.33
N GLU A 791 1.08 20.90 19.35
CA GLU A 791 2.20 21.74 18.98
C GLU A 791 2.36 21.75 17.46
N LYS A 792 2.66 22.90 16.85
CA LYS A 792 2.92 23.04 15.40
C LYS A 792 4.13 23.94 15.18
N HIS A 793 4.97 23.57 14.24
CA HIS A 793 6.13 24.28 13.76
C HIS A 793 6.04 24.47 12.26
N THR A 794 5.96 25.71 11.80
CA THR A 794 5.89 26.01 10.35
C THR A 794 7.26 26.03 9.69
N ASP A 795 8.33 26.22 10.46
CA ASP A 795 9.73 26.10 10.03
C ASP A 795 10.13 24.63 9.72
N ASP A 796 9.42 23.66 10.31
CA ASP A 796 9.57 22.25 9.96
C ASP A 796 8.24 21.66 9.46
N ALA A 797 8.02 21.71 8.15
CA ALA A 797 6.83 21.15 7.50
C ALA A 797 6.64 19.64 7.77
N ALA A 798 7.71 18.93 8.12
CA ALA A 798 7.68 17.51 8.47
C ALA A 798 7.25 17.27 9.93
N PHE A 799 7.17 18.31 10.77
CA PHE A 799 6.72 18.18 12.15
C PHE A 799 5.21 17.95 12.27
N MET A 800 4.74 16.86 11.70
CA MET A 800 3.35 16.40 11.81
C MET A 800 3.30 15.00 12.40
N TYR A 801 2.43 14.78 13.36
CA TYR A 801 2.24 13.47 14.00
C TYR A 801 0.76 13.15 14.27
N ALA A 802 -0.11 14.14 14.15
CA ALA A 802 -1.54 14.07 14.38
C ALA A 802 -2.28 15.04 13.44
N PRO A 803 -3.61 15.01 13.39
CA PRO A 803 -4.37 15.98 12.60
C PRO A 803 -4.05 17.43 12.99
N VAL A 804 -3.93 18.29 11.97
CA VAL A 804 -3.75 19.74 12.10
C VAL A 804 -5.04 20.51 11.76
N TYR A 805 -6.12 19.81 11.51
CA TYR A 805 -7.46 20.37 11.37
C TYR A 805 -8.51 19.47 12.06
N GLY A 806 -9.63 20.08 12.44
CA GLY A 806 -10.63 19.41 13.25
C GLY A 806 -11.58 18.46 12.50
N ALA A 807 -12.78 18.29 13.03
CA ALA A 807 -13.79 17.37 12.50
C ALA A 807 -14.18 17.70 11.06
N THR A 808 -14.37 16.65 10.25
CA THR A 808 -14.94 16.75 8.91
C THR A 808 -16.24 15.99 8.83
N TRP A 809 -17.25 16.57 8.17
CA TRP A 809 -18.57 15.97 8.02
C TRP A 809 -18.86 15.70 6.55
N TYR A 810 -19.62 14.66 6.27
CA TYR A 810 -20.02 14.29 4.91
C TYR A 810 -21.40 13.67 4.87
N GLY A 811 -22.02 13.77 3.69
CA GLY A 811 -23.28 13.10 3.38
C GLY A 811 -23.35 12.75 1.91
N GLY A 812 -24.04 11.69 1.57
CA GLY A 812 -24.07 11.22 0.20
C GLY A 812 -25.18 10.22 -0.11
N VAL A 813 -25.24 9.89 -1.38
CA VAL A 813 -26.19 8.95 -1.96
C VAL A 813 -25.45 7.97 -2.84
N SER A 814 -25.67 6.70 -2.64
CA SER A 814 -25.20 5.62 -3.50
C SER A 814 -26.37 4.91 -4.15
N VAL A 815 -26.35 4.78 -5.47
CA VAL A 815 -27.39 4.08 -6.24
C VAL A 815 -26.75 2.91 -6.96
N ARG A 816 -27.41 1.74 -6.90
CA ARG A 816 -26.98 0.51 -7.58
C ARG A 816 -28.15 -0.10 -8.35
N PHE A 817 -27.94 -0.35 -9.63
CA PHE A 817 -28.86 -1.02 -10.55
C PHE A 817 -28.29 -2.36 -10.98
#